data_d91dabd6cd4395338d6ed2b49e1b824b
#
_entry.id   d91dabd6cd4395338d6ed2b49e1b824b
#
_cell.length_a   1.000
_cell.length_b   1.000
_cell.length_c   1.000
_cell.angle_alpha   90.00
_cell.angle_beta   90.00
_cell.angle_gamma   90.00
#
_symmetry.space_group_name_H-M   'P 1'
#
loop_
_entity.id
_entity.type
_entity.pdbx_description
1 polymer ?
#
loop_
_entity_poly.entity_id
_entity_poly.type
_entity_poly.pdbx_seq_one_letter_code
_entity_poly.pdbx_strand_id
1 'polypeptide(L)'
;MEILKSKLFIHTIVDVKDDFEEKYESTFRNYEDALKNIIEKDSSELLANTICKEKQHEDLSLAMMYLILTNPSASTKAYSDLTLLSHDGLLFVTNNLAMLVAEKYQRLNDLPRKQLLWFLKELIRNRVSNVDNIVWNILRQASGGDISLKNISLVEGLLDIFIEYRSWIEKDQFLIGTVVYTYLRLLEDHCSSQFTSLYHKEIAFVIALIRDRFDDVMILGRELVRLLQNVSRIPEFELLWKDILYDPRTLSPAFSGVLQLMQIKTSRRFLRCRLTPEVERKLHFLVSSVKFGNQKRYQDWFQEKYFTTPESQSLRSDLIRFIIGAIHPTNDMLCSDIIPRWAVIGWLLTSCTNSVAQANAKLSLFYDWLFFEPVRDNIMNIEPGILVMYHSIKNHPLVSCTLLDFLCRIMNHFYPKAEEKIRNGVYNSLRMILDKQVIPNLFPLMESAKLDKELKLMLRENFKDFFSTPMTSQCMFGTTQSSRSLSTEDEDSTSVSNDHSEEFWNSAPVTAYNTSEMMFSDDEEDSKTAGIKDDLSDDDDLPLSKVLRMEKTIIQSIPVSVLLCLDLFVEMKTVDSFETLVTSLNKANKLNIEQETYVYKKIVATFIETLTCHIVFPESKSDESLSECVRHPIFNLFKILVQAENINNCLLKSLLAFTHSYIPSTGYLLLHYLKVYAKLENRRKEGSPSPFKASVYSQFCAMINSPVKTQLKLDLDSLEKTSLHTFLWILPDLYKEYKDVMINNTDIISLFVGAIDAKNLRDVIFSVTQGKLVMFSNENIIDVIRESLEYETYEQFCFWQLIQAHDVPLGSFQIHCNDLLHLHLSITKLEDIISELDASLHAEALTYILLLLKNEKPSTDLVKCLLSRECKNKADSFVICVLRNH
;
A
#
# COMPACT_ATOMS: atom_id res chain seq x y z
N MET A 1 -2.22 -40.28 6.14
CA MET A 1 -3.33 -39.56 6.81
C MET A 1 -4.16 -38.93 5.73
N GLU A 2 -5.41 -39.33 5.50
CA GLU A 2 -6.31 -38.50 4.73
C GLU A 2 -6.42 -37.19 5.46
N ILE A 3 -6.02 -36.10 4.79
CA ILE A 3 -6.29 -34.74 5.25
C ILE A 3 -7.80 -34.66 5.28
N LEU A 4 -8.41 -34.80 6.47
CA LEU A 4 -9.83 -34.62 6.68
C LEU A 4 -10.19 -33.25 6.15
N LYS A 5 -10.82 -33.21 4.97
CA LYS A 5 -11.30 -31.96 4.37
C LYS A 5 -12.21 -31.26 5.37
N SER A 6 -11.94 -30.01 5.67
CA SER A 6 -12.79 -29.19 6.51
C SER A 6 -14.22 -29.17 5.93
N LYS A 7 -15.23 -29.38 6.77
CA LYS A 7 -16.64 -29.23 6.38
C LYS A 7 -17.06 -27.77 6.37
N LEU A 8 -16.39 -26.93 7.14
CA LEU A 8 -16.73 -25.52 7.31
C LEU A 8 -16.03 -24.64 6.27
N PHE A 9 -14.71 -24.85 6.06
CA PHE A 9 -13.87 -23.97 5.26
C PHE A 9 -13.33 -24.62 3.98
N ILE A 10 -13.15 -23.81 2.96
CA ILE A 10 -12.41 -24.16 1.76
C ILE A 10 -10.91 -24.05 2.09
N HIS A 11 -10.17 -25.14 1.92
CA HIS A 11 -8.72 -25.15 2.02
C HIS A 11 -8.10 -25.22 0.62
N THR A 12 -7.21 -24.28 0.33
CA THR A 12 -6.32 -24.36 -0.82
C THR A 12 -4.96 -24.93 -0.36
N ILE A 13 -4.18 -25.46 -1.30
CA ILE A 13 -2.87 -26.07 -1.00
C ILE A 13 -1.90 -25.02 -0.41
N VAL A 14 -2.14 -23.76 -0.68
CA VAL A 14 -1.29 -22.61 -0.29
C VAL A 14 -1.70 -21.98 1.05
N ASP A 15 -2.94 -22.18 1.48
CA ASP A 15 -3.45 -21.53 2.70
C ASP A 15 -3.19 -22.42 3.93
N VAL A 16 -2.35 -21.93 4.83
CA VAL A 16 -2.18 -22.53 6.16
C VAL A 16 -3.45 -22.27 6.98
N LYS A 17 -3.90 -23.27 7.75
CA LYS A 17 -4.95 -23.09 8.75
C LYS A 17 -4.47 -22.08 9.78
N ASP A 18 -5.26 -21.06 10.03
CA ASP A 18 -4.97 -20.14 11.13
C ASP A 18 -5.64 -20.61 12.44
N ASP A 19 -5.20 -20.01 13.55
CA ASP A 19 -5.69 -20.33 14.90
C ASP A 19 -7.22 -20.19 15.02
N PHE A 20 -7.82 -19.30 14.26
CA PHE A 20 -9.27 -19.08 14.24
C PHE A 20 -10.01 -20.26 13.61
N GLU A 21 -9.53 -20.77 12.47
CA GLU A 21 -10.11 -21.92 11.79
C GLU A 21 -9.92 -23.19 12.61
N GLU A 22 -8.74 -23.37 13.19
CA GLU A 22 -8.42 -24.52 14.02
C GLU A 22 -9.27 -24.57 15.29
N LYS A 23 -9.57 -23.42 15.90
CA LYS A 23 -10.43 -23.30 17.07
C LYS A 23 -11.81 -23.95 16.83
N TYR A 24 -12.49 -23.62 15.75
CA TYR A 24 -13.81 -24.17 15.47
C TYR A 24 -13.80 -25.68 15.25
N GLU A 25 -12.83 -26.18 14.49
CA GLU A 25 -12.74 -27.60 14.17
C GLU A 25 -12.28 -28.45 15.37
N SER A 26 -11.30 -27.97 16.13
CA SER A 26 -10.80 -28.67 17.30
C SER A 26 -11.85 -28.72 18.42
N THR A 27 -12.53 -27.60 18.65
CA THR A 27 -13.62 -27.55 19.65
C THR A 27 -14.73 -28.55 19.27
N PHE A 28 -15.16 -28.56 17.99
CA PHE A 28 -16.17 -29.51 17.54
C PHE A 28 -15.71 -30.98 17.76
N ARG A 29 -14.47 -31.31 17.40
CA ARG A 29 -13.94 -32.67 17.57
C ARG A 29 -13.94 -33.12 19.03
N ASN A 30 -13.64 -32.23 19.95
CA ASN A 30 -13.63 -32.53 21.38
C ASN A 30 -15.02 -32.88 21.93
N TYR A 31 -16.07 -32.35 21.31
CA TYR A 31 -17.46 -32.59 21.72
C TYR A 31 -18.24 -33.47 20.75
N GLU A 32 -17.61 -33.99 19.66
CA GLU A 32 -18.30 -34.77 18.62
C GLU A 32 -19.05 -35.98 19.17
N ASP A 33 -18.43 -36.73 20.08
CA ASP A 33 -19.07 -37.91 20.67
C ASP A 33 -20.22 -37.54 21.61
N ALA A 34 -20.11 -36.45 22.33
CA ALA A 34 -21.20 -35.94 23.15
C ALA A 34 -22.36 -35.44 22.26
N LEU A 35 -22.08 -34.75 21.18
CA LEU A 35 -23.05 -34.25 20.22
C LEU A 35 -23.75 -35.38 19.43
N LYS A 36 -23.07 -36.47 19.09
CA LYS A 36 -23.70 -37.66 18.48
C LYS A 36 -24.73 -38.29 19.41
N ASN A 37 -24.40 -38.40 20.69
CA ASN A 37 -25.33 -38.93 21.71
C ASN A 37 -26.58 -38.06 21.88
N ILE A 38 -26.45 -36.74 21.68
CA ILE A 38 -27.58 -35.79 21.73
C ILE A 38 -28.50 -35.91 20.50
N ILE A 39 -27.94 -36.16 19.33
CA ILE A 39 -28.70 -36.33 18.09
C ILE A 39 -29.55 -37.63 18.17
N GLU A 40 -29.06 -38.67 18.84
CA GLU A 40 -29.71 -39.99 18.93
C GLU A 40 -30.70 -40.14 20.10
N LYS A 41 -30.57 -39.35 21.17
CA LYS A 41 -31.44 -39.43 22.38
C LYS A 41 -31.89 -38.04 22.83
N ASP A 42 -33.11 -37.95 23.35
CA ASP A 42 -33.61 -36.74 24.05
C ASP A 42 -32.85 -36.56 25.37
N SER A 43 -31.76 -35.84 25.34
CA SER A 43 -30.87 -35.71 26.49
C SER A 43 -30.37 -34.31 26.76
N SER A 44 -31.26 -33.32 26.72
CA SER A 44 -31.02 -31.98 27.25
C SER A 44 -30.54 -31.99 28.72
N GLU A 45 -30.99 -32.96 29.52
CA GLU A 45 -30.54 -33.15 30.92
C GLU A 45 -29.08 -33.66 31.02
N LEU A 46 -28.59 -34.48 30.09
CA LEU A 46 -27.21 -34.93 30.05
C LEU A 46 -26.22 -33.83 29.70
N LEU A 47 -26.64 -32.89 28.84
CA LEU A 47 -25.84 -31.71 28.47
C LEU A 47 -25.74 -30.73 29.66
N ALA A 48 -26.82 -30.46 30.32
CA ALA A 48 -26.83 -29.57 31.50
C ALA A 48 -25.91 -30.09 32.61
N ASN A 49 -25.83 -31.43 32.76
CA ASN A 49 -24.94 -32.08 33.72
C ASN A 49 -23.47 -32.12 33.30
N THR A 50 -23.14 -31.92 32.02
CA THR A 50 -21.79 -31.92 31.50
C THR A 50 -21.12 -30.56 31.66
N ILE A 51 -21.91 -29.48 31.84
CA ILE A 51 -21.42 -28.11 31.96
C ILE A 51 -21.17 -27.78 33.42
N CYS A 52 -19.90 -27.87 33.82
CA CYS A 52 -19.45 -27.49 35.17
C CYS A 52 -18.74 -26.14 35.21
N LYS A 53 -18.32 -25.58 34.09
CA LYS A 53 -17.53 -24.33 33.96
C LYS A 53 -18.00 -23.49 32.77
N GLU A 54 -17.91 -22.17 32.92
CA GLU A 54 -18.22 -21.17 31.87
C GLU A 54 -17.51 -21.47 30.53
N LYS A 55 -16.22 -21.81 30.57
CA LYS A 55 -15.46 -22.22 29.38
C LYS A 55 -16.00 -23.42 28.65
N GLN A 56 -16.52 -24.41 29.38
CA GLN A 56 -17.16 -25.59 28.78
C GLN A 56 -18.47 -25.23 28.09
N HIS A 57 -19.24 -24.30 28.65
CA HIS A 57 -20.43 -23.73 28.03
C HIS A 57 -20.11 -23.01 26.71
N GLU A 58 -19.06 -22.17 26.70
CA GLU A 58 -18.59 -21.47 25.50
C GLU A 58 -18.13 -22.47 24.42
N ASP A 59 -17.29 -23.43 24.78
CA ASP A 59 -16.78 -24.44 23.85
C ASP A 59 -17.92 -25.31 23.27
N LEU A 60 -18.88 -25.71 24.10
CA LEU A 60 -20.05 -26.46 23.63
C LEU A 60 -20.93 -25.63 22.70
N SER A 61 -21.14 -24.36 23.02
CA SER A 61 -21.90 -23.43 22.17
C SER A 61 -21.23 -23.26 20.80
N LEU A 62 -19.90 -23.17 20.73
CA LEU A 62 -19.16 -23.14 19.46
C LEU A 62 -19.26 -24.46 18.69
N ALA A 63 -19.20 -25.61 19.38
CA ALA A 63 -19.36 -26.93 18.77
C ALA A 63 -20.78 -27.10 18.17
N MET A 64 -21.80 -26.61 18.86
CA MET A 64 -23.18 -26.65 18.36
C MET A 64 -23.39 -25.68 17.19
N MET A 65 -22.81 -24.48 17.23
CA MET A 65 -22.77 -23.56 16.10
C MET A 65 -22.10 -24.21 14.88
N TYR A 66 -20.98 -24.88 15.06
CA TYR A 66 -20.30 -25.61 13.98
C TYR A 66 -21.22 -26.71 13.41
N LEU A 67 -21.91 -27.46 14.27
CA LEU A 67 -22.88 -28.51 13.85
C LEU A 67 -24.02 -27.94 13.05
N ILE A 68 -24.60 -26.81 13.47
CA ILE A 68 -25.66 -26.09 12.75
C ILE A 68 -25.18 -25.70 11.34
N LEU A 69 -23.97 -25.20 11.22
CA LEU A 69 -23.43 -24.73 9.94
C LEU A 69 -23.00 -25.87 9.00
N THR A 70 -22.68 -27.05 9.52
CA THR A 70 -22.12 -28.16 8.72
C THR A 70 -23.06 -29.35 8.51
N ASN A 71 -24.16 -29.47 9.27
CA ASN A 71 -25.07 -30.58 9.20
C ASN A 71 -26.55 -30.14 9.19
N PRO A 72 -27.17 -29.97 8.00
CA PRO A 72 -28.54 -29.53 7.87
C PRO A 72 -29.57 -30.40 8.59
N SER A 73 -29.35 -31.71 8.64
CA SER A 73 -30.29 -32.67 9.27
C SER A 73 -30.36 -32.56 10.80
N ALA A 74 -29.27 -32.08 11.42
CA ALA A 74 -29.16 -31.87 12.86
C ALA A 74 -29.44 -30.43 13.29
N SER A 75 -29.46 -29.47 12.33
CA SER A 75 -29.47 -28.03 12.62
C SER A 75 -30.65 -27.59 13.49
N THR A 76 -31.87 -28.06 13.19
CA THR A 76 -33.07 -27.64 13.92
C THR A 76 -33.01 -28.10 15.39
N LYS A 77 -32.57 -29.35 15.63
CA LYS A 77 -32.44 -29.90 16.98
C LYS A 77 -31.30 -29.20 17.73
N ALA A 78 -30.13 -29.07 17.07
CA ALA A 78 -28.97 -28.38 17.64
C ALA A 78 -29.28 -26.93 18.02
N TYR A 79 -30.07 -26.22 17.21
CA TYR A 79 -30.53 -24.88 17.54
C TYR A 79 -31.47 -24.83 18.75
N SER A 80 -32.42 -25.77 18.82
CA SER A 80 -33.32 -25.88 19.97
C SER A 80 -32.55 -26.16 21.26
N ASP A 81 -31.62 -27.11 21.24
CA ASP A 81 -30.79 -27.45 22.38
C ASP A 81 -29.86 -26.28 22.77
N LEU A 82 -29.28 -25.59 21.80
CA LEU A 82 -28.47 -24.41 22.03
C LEU A 82 -29.26 -23.28 22.72
N THR A 83 -30.52 -23.08 22.32
CA THR A 83 -31.42 -22.08 22.93
C THR A 83 -31.74 -22.43 24.38
N LEU A 84 -31.90 -23.73 24.70
CA LEU A 84 -32.19 -24.19 26.05
C LEU A 84 -30.97 -24.08 26.97
N LEU A 85 -29.77 -24.26 26.42
CA LEU A 85 -28.51 -24.24 27.18
C LEU A 85 -27.95 -22.81 27.38
N SER A 86 -28.35 -21.87 26.56
CA SER A 86 -27.81 -20.50 26.58
C SER A 86 -28.32 -19.75 27.82
N HIS A 87 -27.41 -19.25 28.63
CA HIS A 87 -27.69 -18.41 29.79
C HIS A 87 -27.64 -16.91 29.49
N ASP A 88 -27.01 -16.53 28.36
CA ASP A 88 -26.75 -15.16 27.92
C ASP A 88 -27.68 -14.69 26.79
N GLY A 89 -28.74 -15.44 26.50
CA GLY A 89 -29.65 -15.14 25.39
C GLY A 89 -28.99 -15.27 24.01
N LEU A 90 -28.03 -16.15 23.84
CA LEU A 90 -27.22 -16.42 22.65
C LEU A 90 -26.23 -15.29 22.28
N LEU A 91 -25.92 -14.38 23.19
CA LEU A 91 -25.03 -13.27 22.90
C LEU A 91 -23.61 -13.74 22.49
N PHE A 92 -23.08 -14.74 23.18
CA PHE A 92 -21.79 -15.35 22.84
C PHE A 92 -21.79 -15.94 21.42
N VAL A 93 -22.85 -16.67 21.07
CA VAL A 93 -23.01 -17.30 19.74
C VAL A 93 -23.16 -16.24 18.65
N THR A 94 -23.99 -15.22 18.87
CA THR A 94 -24.20 -14.13 17.89
C THR A 94 -22.92 -13.33 17.66
N ASN A 95 -22.13 -13.07 18.69
CA ASN A 95 -20.84 -12.41 18.56
C ASN A 95 -19.83 -13.26 17.75
N ASN A 96 -19.71 -14.56 18.07
CA ASN A 96 -18.82 -15.46 17.33
C ASN A 96 -19.29 -15.64 15.87
N LEU A 97 -20.58 -15.70 15.62
CA LEU A 97 -21.15 -15.76 14.28
C LEU A 97 -20.87 -14.47 13.48
N ALA A 98 -21.01 -13.30 14.12
CA ALA A 98 -20.67 -12.02 13.51
C ALA A 98 -19.17 -11.95 13.15
N MET A 99 -18.28 -12.41 14.05
CA MET A 99 -16.83 -12.50 13.79
C MET A 99 -16.52 -13.49 12.66
N LEU A 100 -17.10 -14.69 12.67
CA LEU A 100 -16.93 -15.67 11.61
C LEU A 100 -17.31 -15.09 10.24
N VAL A 101 -18.42 -14.38 10.16
CA VAL A 101 -18.88 -13.73 8.93
C VAL A 101 -17.93 -12.60 8.53
N ALA A 102 -17.52 -11.75 9.45
CA ALA A 102 -16.66 -10.61 9.13
C ALA A 102 -15.27 -11.04 8.63
N GLU A 103 -14.72 -12.13 9.19
CA GLU A 103 -13.33 -12.53 8.91
C GLU A 103 -13.21 -13.66 7.90
N LYS A 104 -14.11 -14.64 7.92
CA LYS A 104 -13.94 -15.92 7.22
C LYS A 104 -15.05 -16.26 6.22
N TYR A 105 -16.03 -15.38 5.97
CA TYR A 105 -17.15 -15.68 5.08
C TYR A 105 -16.70 -16.16 3.69
N GLN A 106 -15.68 -15.54 3.12
CA GLN A 106 -15.19 -15.88 1.78
C GLN A 106 -14.60 -17.30 1.71
N ARG A 107 -14.13 -17.80 2.84
CA ARG A 107 -13.56 -19.16 2.96
C ARG A 107 -14.58 -20.22 3.33
N LEU A 108 -15.84 -19.86 3.64
CA LEU A 108 -16.90 -20.83 3.93
C LEU A 108 -17.24 -21.67 2.69
N ASN A 109 -17.45 -22.96 2.89
CA ASN A 109 -18.02 -23.86 1.89
C ASN A 109 -19.46 -23.48 1.54
N ASP A 110 -20.00 -23.96 0.43
CA ASP A 110 -21.33 -23.60 -0.05
C ASP A 110 -22.46 -24.04 0.91
N LEU A 111 -22.30 -25.21 1.54
CA LEU A 111 -23.25 -25.69 2.53
C LEU A 111 -23.31 -24.80 3.78
N PRO A 112 -22.19 -24.48 4.45
CA PRO A 112 -22.16 -23.53 5.55
C PRO A 112 -22.75 -22.15 5.21
N ARG A 113 -22.55 -21.65 3.99
CA ARG A 113 -23.16 -20.36 3.55
C ARG A 113 -24.68 -20.44 3.52
N LYS A 114 -25.23 -21.54 3.01
CA LYS A 114 -26.68 -21.76 3.03
C LYS A 114 -27.22 -21.94 4.44
N GLN A 115 -26.50 -22.69 5.28
CA GLN A 115 -26.85 -22.89 6.68
C GLN A 115 -26.77 -21.59 7.51
N LEU A 116 -25.84 -20.73 7.18
CA LEU A 116 -25.73 -19.40 7.77
C LEU A 116 -27.00 -18.56 7.54
N LEU A 117 -27.56 -18.56 6.33
CA LEU A 117 -28.82 -17.89 6.04
C LEU A 117 -30.02 -18.52 6.75
N TRP A 118 -30.06 -19.85 6.84
CA TRP A 118 -31.05 -20.57 7.62
C TRP A 118 -30.94 -20.20 9.11
N PHE A 119 -29.72 -20.18 9.66
CA PHE A 119 -29.46 -19.84 11.06
C PHE A 119 -29.86 -18.38 11.34
N LEU A 120 -29.49 -17.46 10.47
CA LEU A 120 -29.93 -16.07 10.55
C LEU A 120 -31.47 -15.94 10.61
N LYS A 121 -32.16 -16.66 9.74
CA LYS A 121 -33.64 -16.69 9.71
C LYS A 121 -34.23 -17.16 11.05
N GLU A 122 -33.68 -18.21 11.66
CA GLU A 122 -34.13 -18.69 12.97
C GLU A 122 -33.83 -17.69 14.09
N LEU A 123 -32.68 -17.03 14.07
CA LEU A 123 -32.32 -15.97 15.03
C LEU A 123 -33.30 -14.79 14.95
N ILE A 124 -33.64 -14.33 13.74
CA ILE A 124 -34.63 -13.27 13.51
C ILE A 124 -36.01 -13.69 14.00
N ARG A 125 -36.46 -14.91 13.64
CA ARG A 125 -37.72 -15.46 14.00
C ARG A 125 -37.91 -15.49 15.52
N ASN A 126 -36.88 -15.88 16.24
CA ASN A 126 -36.89 -16.00 17.70
C ASN A 126 -36.51 -14.67 18.41
N ARG A 127 -36.31 -13.57 17.65
CA ARG A 127 -36.04 -12.22 18.16
C ARG A 127 -34.81 -12.19 19.09
N VAL A 128 -33.77 -12.93 18.74
CA VAL A 128 -32.51 -12.94 19.47
C VAL A 128 -31.87 -11.55 19.40
N SER A 129 -31.20 -11.14 20.46
CA SER A 129 -30.47 -9.87 20.52
C SER A 129 -29.23 -9.88 19.64
N ASN A 130 -28.74 -8.69 19.23
CA ASN A 130 -27.50 -8.51 18.43
C ASN A 130 -27.51 -9.17 17.02
N VAL A 131 -28.69 -9.52 16.49
CA VAL A 131 -28.82 -10.08 15.14
C VAL A 131 -28.64 -9.01 14.07
N ASP A 132 -28.94 -7.76 14.38
CA ASP A 132 -28.66 -6.57 13.55
C ASP A 132 -27.19 -6.48 13.18
N ASN A 133 -26.27 -6.75 14.12
CA ASN A 133 -24.82 -6.79 13.86
C ASN A 133 -24.43 -7.94 12.90
N ILE A 134 -25.04 -9.12 13.05
CA ILE A 134 -24.81 -10.23 12.12
C ILE A 134 -25.29 -9.84 10.72
N VAL A 135 -26.50 -9.29 10.60
CA VAL A 135 -27.08 -8.85 9.32
C VAL A 135 -26.20 -7.80 8.67
N TRP A 136 -25.70 -6.83 9.42
CA TRP A 136 -24.79 -5.81 8.92
C TRP A 136 -23.50 -6.44 8.35
N ASN A 137 -22.87 -7.40 9.05
CA ASN A 137 -21.68 -8.10 8.58
C ASN A 137 -21.95 -8.98 7.36
N ILE A 138 -23.13 -9.63 7.29
CA ILE A 138 -23.51 -10.45 6.12
C ILE A 138 -23.81 -9.55 4.91
N LEU A 139 -24.54 -8.45 5.07
CA LEU A 139 -24.78 -7.48 3.99
C LEU A 139 -23.49 -6.95 3.39
N ARG A 140 -22.45 -6.74 4.21
CA ARG A 140 -21.13 -6.35 3.74
C ARG A 140 -20.42 -7.42 2.91
N GLN A 141 -20.84 -8.68 2.97
CA GLN A 141 -20.29 -9.73 2.11
C GLN A 141 -20.88 -9.71 0.69
N ALA A 142 -22.01 -9.02 0.49
CA ALA A 142 -22.57 -8.79 -0.82
C ALA A 142 -21.64 -7.87 -1.63
N SER A 143 -20.83 -8.48 -2.50
CA SER A 143 -19.80 -7.81 -3.25
C SER A 143 -20.37 -7.08 -4.47
N GLY A 144 -20.03 -5.80 -4.62
CA GLY A 144 -20.33 -5.05 -5.84
C GLY A 144 -19.40 -5.46 -6.98
N GLY A 145 -19.96 -5.52 -8.19
CA GLY A 145 -19.22 -5.94 -9.38
C GLY A 145 -18.96 -7.45 -9.48
N ASP A 146 -19.48 -8.25 -8.55
CA ASP A 146 -19.36 -9.70 -8.53
C ASP A 146 -20.70 -10.36 -8.83
N ILE A 147 -20.87 -10.90 -10.02
CA ILE A 147 -22.04 -11.63 -10.49
C ILE A 147 -21.90 -13.16 -10.36
N SER A 148 -20.93 -13.63 -9.57
CA SER A 148 -20.76 -15.06 -9.31
C SER A 148 -22.00 -15.66 -8.64
N LEU A 149 -22.28 -16.95 -8.91
CA LEU A 149 -23.39 -17.67 -8.33
C LEU A 149 -23.39 -17.63 -6.80
N LYS A 150 -22.21 -17.54 -6.19
CA LYS A 150 -22.07 -17.44 -4.72
C LYS A 150 -22.56 -16.10 -4.20
N ASN A 151 -22.21 -15.02 -4.87
CA ASN A 151 -22.66 -13.68 -4.49
C ASN A 151 -24.17 -13.51 -4.76
N ILE A 152 -24.64 -13.92 -5.93
CA ILE A 152 -26.06 -13.87 -6.29
C ILE A 152 -26.93 -14.69 -5.32
N SER A 153 -26.53 -15.91 -4.94
CA SER A 153 -27.24 -16.72 -3.95
C SER A 153 -27.29 -16.07 -2.56
N LEU A 154 -26.25 -15.35 -2.17
CA LEU A 154 -26.24 -14.58 -0.92
C LEU A 154 -27.26 -13.45 -0.99
N VAL A 155 -27.19 -12.64 -2.05
CA VAL A 155 -28.06 -11.46 -2.24
C VAL A 155 -29.52 -11.86 -2.30
N GLU A 156 -29.86 -12.90 -3.07
CA GLU A 156 -31.22 -13.41 -3.19
C GLU A 156 -31.73 -13.99 -1.87
N GLY A 157 -30.90 -14.80 -1.19
CA GLY A 157 -31.28 -15.39 0.10
C GLY A 157 -31.51 -14.36 1.21
N LEU A 158 -30.71 -13.26 1.22
CA LEU A 158 -30.93 -12.14 2.14
C LEU A 158 -32.21 -11.38 1.78
N LEU A 159 -32.44 -11.13 0.49
CA LEU A 159 -33.65 -10.45 0.02
C LEU A 159 -34.93 -11.19 0.44
N ASP A 160 -34.94 -12.52 0.26
CA ASP A 160 -36.06 -13.36 0.68
C ASP A 160 -36.33 -13.29 2.20
N ILE A 161 -35.27 -13.29 3.01
CA ILE A 161 -35.37 -13.08 4.46
C ILE A 161 -35.92 -11.70 4.78
N PHE A 162 -35.43 -10.66 4.12
CA PHE A 162 -35.90 -9.28 4.37
C PHE A 162 -37.35 -9.03 3.93
N ILE A 163 -37.79 -9.67 2.88
CA ILE A 163 -39.21 -9.62 2.46
C ILE A 163 -40.07 -10.32 3.50
N GLU A 164 -39.69 -11.52 3.96
CA GLU A 164 -40.43 -12.31 4.94
C GLU A 164 -40.48 -11.65 6.32
N TYR A 165 -39.36 -11.04 6.75
CA TYR A 165 -39.24 -10.41 8.07
C TYR A 165 -39.15 -8.89 8.00
N ARG A 166 -39.83 -8.25 7.06
CA ARG A 166 -39.80 -6.81 6.85
C ARG A 166 -40.08 -6.00 8.12
N SER A 167 -41.07 -6.42 8.92
CA SER A 167 -41.43 -5.77 10.19
C SER A 167 -40.29 -5.82 11.25
N TRP A 168 -39.33 -6.72 11.12
CA TRP A 168 -38.15 -6.79 11.96
C TRP A 168 -37.12 -5.75 11.53
N ILE A 169 -36.86 -5.60 10.23
CA ILE A 169 -35.92 -4.59 9.69
C ILE A 169 -36.40 -3.18 10.03
N GLU A 170 -37.71 -2.93 9.94
CA GLU A 170 -38.31 -1.61 10.15
C GLU A 170 -38.25 -1.09 11.60
N LYS A 171 -37.68 -1.86 12.53
CA LYS A 171 -37.45 -1.43 13.92
C LYS A 171 -36.21 -0.62 14.11
N ASP A 172 -35.23 -0.75 13.22
CA ASP A 172 -33.92 -0.08 13.32
C ASP A 172 -33.67 0.77 12.07
N GLN A 173 -33.64 2.09 12.29
CA GLN A 173 -33.32 3.08 11.24
C GLN A 173 -31.99 2.82 10.54
N PHE A 174 -30.96 2.43 11.29
CA PHE A 174 -29.66 2.14 10.72
C PHE A 174 -29.72 0.91 9.81
N LEU A 175 -30.46 -0.11 10.19
CA LEU A 175 -30.63 -1.32 9.39
C LEU A 175 -31.39 -1.05 8.09
N ILE A 176 -32.49 -0.24 8.15
CA ILE A 176 -33.22 0.22 6.96
C ILE A 176 -32.25 0.92 5.99
N GLY A 177 -31.49 1.90 6.50
CA GLY A 177 -30.52 2.63 5.70
C GLY A 177 -29.47 1.70 5.07
N THR A 178 -28.95 0.74 5.82
CA THR A 178 -27.95 -0.23 5.34
C THR A 178 -28.49 -1.12 4.23
N VAL A 179 -29.72 -1.63 4.39
CA VAL A 179 -30.38 -2.48 3.39
C VAL A 179 -30.64 -1.69 2.11
N VAL A 180 -31.24 -0.50 2.21
CA VAL A 180 -31.49 0.38 1.06
C VAL A 180 -30.18 0.72 0.35
N TYR A 181 -29.15 1.11 1.11
CA TYR A 181 -27.85 1.44 0.56
C TYR A 181 -27.22 0.29 -0.22
N THR A 182 -27.25 -0.92 0.35
CA THR A 182 -26.65 -2.11 -0.27
C THR A 182 -27.39 -2.48 -1.56
N TYR A 183 -28.70 -2.59 -1.54
CA TYR A 183 -29.47 -3.01 -2.72
C TYR A 183 -29.51 -1.94 -3.83
N LEU A 184 -29.58 -0.64 -3.50
CA LEU A 184 -29.44 0.43 -4.50
C LEU A 184 -28.11 0.32 -5.27
N ARG A 185 -27.05 -0.07 -4.59
CA ARG A 185 -25.73 -0.25 -5.20
C ARG A 185 -25.67 -1.48 -6.10
N LEU A 186 -26.33 -2.59 -5.69
CA LEU A 186 -26.30 -3.86 -6.42
C LEU A 186 -27.20 -3.86 -7.66
N LEU A 187 -28.23 -3.04 -7.70
CA LEU A 187 -29.15 -2.94 -8.84
C LEU A 187 -28.42 -2.63 -10.16
N GLU A 188 -27.34 -1.85 -10.11
CA GLU A 188 -26.53 -1.54 -11.30
C GLU A 188 -25.84 -2.79 -11.87
N ASP A 189 -25.43 -3.71 -10.99
CA ASP A 189 -24.73 -4.94 -11.34
C ASP A 189 -25.67 -6.03 -11.87
N HIS A 190 -26.95 -6.02 -11.46
CA HIS A 190 -27.96 -7.05 -11.75
C HIS A 190 -28.86 -6.71 -12.96
N CYS A 191 -28.55 -5.64 -13.72
CA CYS A 191 -29.40 -5.21 -14.84
C CYS A 191 -29.36 -6.14 -16.06
N SER A 192 -28.54 -7.18 -16.07
CA SER A 192 -28.46 -8.13 -17.19
C SER A 192 -29.66 -9.07 -17.27
N SER A 193 -29.97 -9.54 -18.48
CA SER A 193 -31.13 -10.40 -18.73
C SER A 193 -31.15 -11.72 -17.96
N GLN A 194 -30.00 -12.20 -17.53
CA GLN A 194 -29.87 -13.45 -16.76
C GLN A 194 -30.38 -13.31 -15.31
N PHE A 195 -30.48 -12.07 -14.77
CA PHE A 195 -30.93 -11.81 -13.40
C PHE A 195 -32.29 -11.12 -13.33
N THR A 196 -33.07 -11.12 -14.37
CA THR A 196 -34.36 -10.41 -14.50
C THR A 196 -35.30 -10.65 -13.30
N SER A 197 -35.42 -11.88 -12.81
CA SER A 197 -36.26 -12.20 -11.64
C SER A 197 -35.79 -11.55 -10.36
N LEU A 198 -34.47 -11.65 -10.07
CA LEU A 198 -33.85 -11.03 -8.91
C LEU A 198 -33.95 -9.52 -8.99
N TYR A 199 -33.63 -8.94 -10.14
CA TYR A 199 -33.68 -7.51 -10.41
C TYR A 199 -35.05 -6.90 -10.13
N HIS A 200 -36.14 -7.52 -10.61
CA HIS A 200 -37.51 -7.05 -10.31
C HIS A 200 -37.90 -7.18 -8.82
N LYS A 201 -37.46 -8.26 -8.14
CA LYS A 201 -37.65 -8.39 -6.69
C LYS A 201 -36.93 -7.26 -5.93
N GLU A 202 -35.67 -6.97 -6.29
CA GLU A 202 -34.85 -5.91 -5.68
C GLU A 202 -35.50 -4.54 -5.87
N ILE A 203 -35.94 -4.19 -7.08
CA ILE A 203 -36.61 -2.93 -7.38
C ILE A 203 -37.88 -2.80 -6.54
N ALA A 204 -38.74 -3.81 -6.58
CA ALA A 204 -40.01 -3.77 -5.85
C ALA A 204 -39.79 -3.59 -4.34
N PHE A 205 -38.85 -4.34 -3.76
CA PHE A 205 -38.56 -4.26 -2.35
C PHE A 205 -37.96 -2.91 -1.93
N VAL A 206 -36.95 -2.43 -2.67
CA VAL A 206 -36.24 -1.17 -2.35
C VAL A 206 -37.16 0.03 -2.49
N ILE A 207 -37.96 0.10 -3.57
CA ILE A 207 -38.93 1.18 -3.78
C ILE A 207 -39.99 1.20 -2.68
N ALA A 208 -40.53 0.03 -2.32
CA ALA A 208 -41.51 -0.06 -1.23
C ALA A 208 -40.90 0.36 0.11
N LEU A 209 -39.67 -0.06 0.41
CA LEU A 209 -38.99 0.31 1.65
C LEU A 209 -38.67 1.82 1.71
N ILE A 210 -38.20 2.42 0.60
CA ILE A 210 -37.94 3.86 0.53
C ILE A 210 -39.24 4.66 0.71
N ARG A 211 -40.33 4.30 0.04
CA ARG A 211 -41.59 5.04 0.10
C ARG A 211 -42.25 4.96 1.49
N ASP A 212 -42.25 3.76 2.09
CA ASP A 212 -42.90 3.53 3.38
C ASP A 212 -42.11 4.06 4.57
N ARG A 213 -40.79 4.15 4.44
CA ARG A 213 -39.87 4.52 5.52
C ARG A 213 -38.89 5.64 5.11
N PHE A 214 -39.38 6.61 4.33
CA PHE A 214 -38.57 7.67 3.76
C PHE A 214 -37.82 8.48 4.82
N ASP A 215 -38.45 8.79 5.95
CA ASP A 215 -37.83 9.53 7.05
C ASP A 215 -36.61 8.80 7.63
N ASP A 216 -36.64 7.48 7.69
CA ASP A 216 -35.54 6.66 8.15
C ASP A 216 -34.42 6.56 7.10
N VAL A 217 -34.81 6.53 5.82
CA VAL A 217 -33.86 6.46 4.70
C VAL A 217 -33.11 7.78 4.51
N MET A 218 -33.69 8.91 4.92
CA MET A 218 -33.03 10.22 4.83
C MET A 218 -31.68 10.29 5.58
N ILE A 219 -31.44 9.42 6.56
CA ILE A 219 -30.12 9.33 7.25
C ILE A 219 -28.94 9.06 6.32
N LEU A 220 -29.20 8.48 5.14
CA LEU A 220 -28.18 8.28 4.09
C LEU A 220 -27.70 9.59 3.47
N GLY A 221 -28.50 10.65 3.52
CA GLY A 221 -28.13 11.98 3.08
C GLY A 221 -27.59 12.04 1.66
N ARG A 222 -26.45 12.66 1.48
CA ARG A 222 -25.78 12.87 0.15
C ARG A 222 -25.65 11.58 -0.65
N GLU A 223 -25.34 10.47 0.00
CA GLU A 223 -25.16 9.18 -0.66
C GLU A 223 -26.46 8.61 -1.23
N LEU A 224 -27.59 8.87 -0.60
CA LEU A 224 -28.90 8.47 -1.17
C LEU A 224 -29.11 9.12 -2.54
N VAL A 225 -28.82 10.42 -2.67
CA VAL A 225 -28.94 11.14 -3.96
C VAL A 225 -28.03 10.52 -5.01
N ARG A 226 -26.77 10.22 -4.66
CA ARG A 226 -25.81 9.61 -5.58
C ARG A 226 -26.23 8.21 -6.03
N LEU A 227 -26.69 7.37 -5.10
CA LEU A 227 -27.17 6.02 -5.44
C LEU A 227 -28.44 6.06 -6.31
N LEU A 228 -29.38 6.94 -5.99
CA LEU A 228 -30.57 7.12 -6.79
C LEU A 228 -30.29 7.65 -8.20
N GLN A 229 -29.19 8.45 -8.38
CA GLN A 229 -28.77 8.89 -9.71
C GLN A 229 -28.34 7.72 -10.60
N ASN A 230 -27.63 6.72 -10.03
CA ASN A 230 -27.19 5.55 -10.79
C ASN A 230 -28.38 4.73 -11.35
N VAL A 231 -29.46 4.64 -10.59
CA VAL A 231 -30.67 3.87 -10.94
C VAL A 231 -31.79 4.72 -11.55
N SER A 232 -31.54 5.99 -11.83
CA SER A 232 -32.55 6.98 -12.27
C SER A 232 -33.27 6.64 -13.58
N ARG A 233 -32.69 5.78 -14.40
CA ARG A 233 -33.28 5.34 -15.69
C ARG A 233 -34.25 4.17 -15.55
N ILE A 234 -34.36 3.57 -14.36
CA ILE A 234 -35.34 2.53 -14.06
C ILE A 234 -36.69 3.21 -13.83
N PRO A 235 -37.78 2.78 -14.51
CA PRO A 235 -39.05 3.50 -14.48
C PRO A 235 -39.59 3.78 -13.06
N GLU A 236 -39.46 2.83 -12.15
CA GLU A 236 -39.93 2.96 -10.76
C GLU A 236 -39.13 4.03 -9.99
N PHE A 237 -37.82 4.11 -10.24
CA PHE A 237 -36.95 5.13 -9.67
C PHE A 237 -37.10 6.48 -10.36
N GLU A 238 -37.41 6.51 -11.65
CA GLU A 238 -37.79 7.76 -12.31
C GLU A 238 -39.03 8.42 -11.69
N LEU A 239 -40.04 7.61 -11.32
CA LEU A 239 -41.21 8.11 -10.59
C LEU A 239 -40.80 8.63 -9.19
N LEU A 240 -39.97 7.92 -8.48
CA LEU A 240 -39.46 8.38 -7.18
C LEU A 240 -38.67 9.70 -7.32
N TRP A 241 -37.88 9.85 -8.38
CA TRP A 241 -37.18 11.11 -8.68
C TRP A 241 -38.16 12.26 -8.96
N LYS A 242 -39.27 12.03 -9.66
CA LYS A 242 -40.28 13.02 -9.89
C LYS A 242 -40.87 13.51 -8.56
N ASP A 243 -41.15 12.59 -7.64
CA ASP A 243 -41.66 12.95 -6.31
C ASP A 243 -40.61 13.78 -5.54
N ILE A 244 -39.32 13.35 -5.51
CA ILE A 244 -38.25 14.07 -4.82
C ILE A 244 -38.05 15.50 -5.37
N LEU A 245 -38.20 15.70 -6.69
CA LEU A 245 -37.88 16.97 -7.36
C LEU A 245 -39.06 17.94 -7.42
N TYR A 246 -40.31 17.42 -7.50
CA TYR A 246 -41.48 18.23 -7.77
C TYR A 246 -42.55 18.19 -6.66
N ASP A 247 -42.66 17.08 -5.94
CA ASP A 247 -43.62 16.91 -4.86
C ASP A 247 -43.06 16.12 -3.67
N PRO A 248 -42.04 16.65 -2.99
CA PRO A 248 -41.33 15.93 -1.93
C PRO A 248 -42.20 15.55 -0.74
N ARG A 249 -43.28 16.30 -0.50
CA ARG A 249 -44.18 16.05 0.62
C ARG A 249 -45.00 14.76 0.51
N THR A 250 -45.09 14.19 -0.68
CA THR A 250 -45.70 12.86 -0.89
C THR A 250 -44.87 11.74 -0.26
N LEU A 251 -43.58 11.93 -0.08
CA LEU A 251 -42.67 10.96 0.54
C LEU A 251 -42.64 11.13 2.06
N SER A 252 -42.58 12.37 2.54
CA SER A 252 -42.70 12.70 3.97
C SER A 252 -43.13 14.16 4.16
N PRO A 253 -44.01 14.46 5.14
CA PRO A 253 -44.44 15.86 5.43
C PRO A 253 -43.29 16.78 5.80
N ALA A 254 -42.20 16.24 6.38
CA ALA A 254 -41.00 16.97 6.79
C ALA A 254 -39.96 17.14 5.67
N PHE A 255 -40.15 16.50 4.53
CA PHE A 255 -39.18 16.52 3.44
C PHE A 255 -39.41 17.72 2.51
N SER A 256 -38.35 18.52 2.33
CA SER A 256 -38.37 19.74 1.52
C SER A 256 -37.74 19.58 0.13
N GLY A 257 -37.20 18.39 -0.18
CA GLY A 257 -36.64 18.08 -1.49
C GLY A 257 -35.13 17.76 -1.46
N VAL A 258 -34.54 17.58 -2.64
CA VAL A 258 -33.21 17.06 -2.84
C VAL A 258 -32.12 17.86 -2.10
N LEU A 259 -32.29 19.17 -1.94
CA LEU A 259 -31.32 20.02 -1.23
C LEU A 259 -31.17 19.65 0.24
N GLN A 260 -32.26 19.21 0.88
CA GLN A 260 -32.20 18.73 2.27
C GLN A 260 -31.33 17.48 2.36
N LEU A 261 -31.48 16.51 1.44
CA LEU A 261 -30.61 15.33 1.40
C LEU A 261 -29.14 15.69 1.17
N MET A 262 -28.86 16.65 0.28
CA MET A 262 -27.50 17.10 -0.01
C MET A 262 -26.81 17.80 1.17
N GLN A 263 -27.57 18.36 2.11
CA GLN A 263 -27.03 18.98 3.31
C GLN A 263 -26.76 17.97 4.45
N ILE A 264 -27.37 16.77 4.38
CA ILE A 264 -27.15 15.72 5.36
C ILE A 264 -25.87 14.97 5.00
N LYS A 265 -24.88 15.01 5.89
CA LYS A 265 -23.63 14.26 5.75
C LYS A 265 -23.87 12.78 6.01
N THR A 266 -23.41 11.94 5.11
CA THR A 266 -23.48 10.49 5.28
C THR A 266 -22.50 10.01 6.36
N SER A 267 -22.98 9.22 7.32
CA SER A 267 -22.11 8.61 8.33
C SER A 267 -21.09 7.67 7.71
N ARG A 268 -19.84 7.68 8.23
CA ARG A 268 -18.76 6.75 7.83
C ARG A 268 -19.18 5.28 7.92
N ARG A 269 -20.07 4.95 8.84
CA ARG A 269 -20.60 3.60 9.03
C ARG A 269 -21.30 3.09 7.76
N PHE A 270 -22.08 3.93 7.06
CA PHE A 270 -22.70 3.55 5.78
C PHE A 270 -21.65 3.40 4.66
N LEU A 271 -20.62 4.25 4.63
CA LEU A 271 -19.55 4.12 3.64
C LEU A 271 -18.80 2.79 3.74
N ARG A 272 -18.72 2.19 4.93
CA ARG A 272 -18.17 0.83 5.10
C ARG A 272 -19.04 -0.26 4.48
N CYS A 273 -20.33 -0.05 4.29
CA CYS A 273 -21.21 -1.01 3.63
C CYS A 273 -20.97 -1.12 2.11
N ARG A 274 -20.17 -0.23 1.52
CA ARG A 274 -19.80 -0.28 0.10
C ARG A 274 -18.90 -1.45 -0.24
N LEU A 275 -18.04 -1.84 0.69
CA LEU A 275 -16.96 -2.78 0.45
C LEU A 275 -17.11 -4.01 1.33
N THR A 276 -16.75 -5.15 0.77
CA THR A 276 -16.61 -6.35 1.59
C THR A 276 -15.48 -6.14 2.61
N PRO A 277 -15.54 -6.79 3.78
CA PRO A 277 -14.48 -6.68 4.78
C PRO A 277 -13.09 -7.07 4.26
N GLU A 278 -13.02 -7.99 3.29
CA GLU A 278 -11.76 -8.35 2.64
C GLU A 278 -11.19 -7.19 1.83
N VAL A 279 -12.00 -6.59 0.94
CA VAL A 279 -11.58 -5.44 0.12
C VAL A 279 -11.20 -4.26 1.00
N GLU A 280 -11.96 -3.98 2.07
CA GLU A 280 -11.63 -2.94 3.04
C GLU A 280 -10.26 -3.16 3.66
N ARG A 281 -9.96 -4.37 4.16
CA ARG A 281 -8.63 -4.69 4.73
C ARG A 281 -7.50 -4.52 3.72
N LYS A 282 -7.70 -4.99 2.47
CA LYS A 282 -6.69 -4.85 1.40
C LYS A 282 -6.46 -3.39 1.02
N LEU A 283 -7.53 -2.60 0.95
CA LEU A 283 -7.43 -1.17 0.68
C LEU A 283 -6.75 -0.42 1.83
N HIS A 284 -7.10 -0.73 3.08
CA HIS A 284 -6.40 -0.20 4.25
C HIS A 284 -4.91 -0.52 4.21
N PHE A 285 -4.55 -1.79 3.96
CA PHE A 285 -3.15 -2.18 3.80
C PHE A 285 -2.44 -1.36 2.72
N LEU A 286 -3.08 -1.17 1.56
CA LEU A 286 -2.50 -0.39 0.47
C LEU A 286 -2.18 1.05 0.91
N VAL A 287 -3.10 1.73 1.62
CA VAL A 287 -2.95 3.14 2.00
C VAL A 287 -2.27 3.38 3.34
N SER A 288 -1.93 2.33 4.11
CA SER A 288 -1.32 2.45 5.44
C SER A 288 0.03 1.74 5.59
N SER A 289 0.39 0.85 4.66
CA SER A 289 1.58 0.01 4.82
C SER A 289 2.45 -0.05 3.56
N VAL A 290 1.91 0.28 2.38
CA VAL A 290 2.67 0.20 1.13
C VAL A 290 3.42 1.49 0.89
N LYS A 291 4.73 1.41 0.70
CA LYS A 291 5.57 2.56 0.38
C LYS A 291 5.31 3.08 -1.03
N PHE A 292 5.38 4.40 -1.18
CA PHE A 292 5.24 5.06 -2.47
C PHE A 292 6.40 4.65 -3.39
N GLY A 293 6.07 4.19 -4.59
CA GLY A 293 7.00 3.55 -5.52
C GLY A 293 6.83 2.03 -5.63
N ASN A 294 6.38 1.34 -4.56
CA ASN A 294 6.20 -0.12 -4.53
C ASN A 294 4.76 -0.57 -4.77
N GLN A 295 3.86 0.38 -5.07
CA GLN A 295 2.42 0.12 -5.17
C GLN A 295 2.01 -0.70 -6.39
N LYS A 296 2.79 -0.70 -7.49
CA LYS A 296 2.38 -1.30 -8.77
C LYS A 296 2.00 -2.78 -8.61
N ARG A 297 2.82 -3.57 -7.95
CA ARG A 297 2.55 -5.00 -7.67
C ARG A 297 1.19 -5.23 -6.98
N TYR A 298 0.86 -4.39 -6.00
CA TYR A 298 -0.40 -4.50 -5.26
C TYR A 298 -1.58 -4.00 -6.07
N GLN A 299 -1.39 -2.97 -6.89
CA GLN A 299 -2.41 -2.44 -7.80
C GLN A 299 -2.74 -3.46 -8.89
N ASP A 300 -1.75 -4.08 -9.50
CA ASP A 300 -1.91 -5.12 -10.52
C ASP A 300 -2.65 -6.33 -9.94
N TRP A 301 -2.24 -6.82 -8.76
CA TRP A 301 -2.94 -7.89 -8.06
C TRP A 301 -4.39 -7.52 -7.71
N PHE A 302 -4.63 -6.29 -7.25
CA PHE A 302 -5.98 -5.81 -6.92
C PHE A 302 -6.85 -5.71 -8.18
N GLN A 303 -6.26 -5.26 -9.28
CA GLN A 303 -6.92 -5.15 -10.56
C GLN A 303 -7.28 -6.53 -11.12
N GLU A 304 -6.37 -7.48 -11.09
CA GLU A 304 -6.61 -8.85 -11.52
C GLU A 304 -7.71 -9.52 -10.68
N LYS A 305 -7.74 -9.28 -9.38
CA LYS A 305 -8.70 -9.94 -8.49
C LYS A 305 -10.10 -9.31 -8.53
N TYR A 306 -10.21 -7.97 -8.61
CA TYR A 306 -11.48 -7.27 -8.39
C TYR A 306 -11.99 -6.48 -9.60
N PHE A 307 -11.19 -6.27 -10.64
CA PHE A 307 -11.52 -5.38 -11.75
C PHE A 307 -11.64 -6.09 -13.12
N THR A 308 -11.77 -7.40 -13.12
CA THR A 308 -11.77 -8.20 -14.33
C THR A 308 -13.13 -8.23 -15.06
N THR A 309 -14.23 -7.99 -14.35
CA THR A 309 -15.58 -8.06 -14.91
C THR A 309 -16.07 -6.69 -15.38
N PRO A 310 -16.94 -6.61 -16.42
CA PRO A 310 -17.55 -5.35 -16.83
C PRO A 310 -18.33 -4.65 -15.71
N GLU A 311 -19.02 -5.42 -14.87
CA GLU A 311 -19.81 -4.94 -13.75
C GLU A 311 -18.93 -4.30 -12.66
N SER A 312 -17.68 -4.74 -12.54
CA SER A 312 -16.72 -4.19 -11.58
C SER A 312 -16.35 -2.72 -11.84
N GLN A 313 -16.78 -2.14 -12.97
CA GLN A 313 -16.51 -0.72 -13.26
C GLN A 313 -17.10 0.22 -12.21
N SER A 314 -18.28 -0.09 -11.68
CA SER A 314 -18.96 0.68 -10.63
C SER A 314 -18.18 0.67 -9.30
N LEU A 315 -17.45 -0.42 -9.00
CA LEU A 315 -16.68 -0.58 -7.76
C LEU A 315 -15.62 0.52 -7.57
N ARG A 316 -15.06 1.06 -8.67
CA ARG A 316 -14.05 2.16 -8.58
C ARG A 316 -14.62 3.40 -7.91
N SER A 317 -15.87 3.75 -8.22
CA SER A 317 -16.56 4.86 -7.58
C SER A 317 -16.76 4.62 -6.08
N ASP A 318 -17.09 3.39 -5.69
CA ASP A 318 -17.26 3.00 -4.30
C ASP A 318 -15.92 3.05 -3.53
N LEU A 319 -14.83 2.58 -4.13
CA LEU A 319 -13.49 2.67 -3.55
C LEU A 319 -13.08 4.13 -3.34
N ILE A 320 -13.29 5.00 -4.33
CA ILE A 320 -12.99 6.44 -4.23
C ILE A 320 -13.80 7.06 -3.08
N ARG A 321 -15.10 6.80 -3.00
CA ARG A 321 -15.94 7.31 -1.90
C ARG A 321 -15.49 6.82 -0.53
N PHE A 322 -15.09 5.55 -0.44
CA PHE A 322 -14.56 4.99 0.80
C PHE A 322 -13.23 5.62 1.21
N ILE A 323 -12.29 5.78 0.28
CA ILE A 323 -10.99 6.42 0.55
C ILE A 323 -11.20 7.86 1.05
N ILE A 324 -12.08 8.61 0.40
CA ILE A 324 -12.35 10.00 0.75
C ILE A 324 -13.06 10.13 2.09
N GLY A 325 -14.12 9.34 2.30
CA GLY A 325 -15.01 9.54 3.43
C GLY A 325 -14.68 8.73 4.68
N ALA A 326 -13.97 7.59 4.54
CA ALA A 326 -13.69 6.68 5.65
C ALA A 326 -12.21 6.64 6.06
N ILE A 327 -11.27 6.76 5.10
CA ILE A 327 -9.84 6.71 5.39
C ILE A 327 -9.29 8.12 5.57
N HIS A 328 -9.06 8.51 6.83
CA HIS A 328 -8.44 9.78 7.19
C HIS A 328 -7.09 9.48 7.84
N PRO A 329 -5.97 9.64 7.12
CA PRO A 329 -4.64 9.38 7.66
C PRO A 329 -4.27 10.39 8.74
N THR A 330 -3.47 9.95 9.71
CA THR A 330 -2.85 10.82 10.71
C THR A 330 -1.76 11.68 10.07
N ASN A 331 -1.33 12.74 10.77
CA ASN A 331 -0.23 13.59 10.29
C ASN A 331 1.07 12.78 10.08
N ASP A 332 1.35 11.82 10.95
CA ASP A 332 2.52 10.95 10.82
C ASP A 332 2.47 10.13 9.52
N MET A 333 1.29 9.63 9.15
CA MET A 333 1.10 8.93 7.87
C MET A 333 1.22 9.86 6.67
N LEU A 334 0.73 11.10 6.77
CA LEU A 334 0.85 12.10 5.69
C LEU A 334 2.31 12.52 5.46
N CYS A 335 3.15 12.50 6.51
CA CYS A 335 4.58 12.82 6.45
C CYS A 335 5.47 11.60 6.16
N SER A 336 4.89 10.40 6.06
CA SER A 336 5.63 9.15 5.83
C SER A 336 5.84 8.88 4.34
N ASP A 337 6.63 7.86 4.02
CA ASP A 337 6.87 7.34 2.68
C ASP A 337 5.74 6.41 2.16
N ILE A 338 4.63 6.30 2.89
CA ILE A 338 3.47 5.51 2.50
C ILE A 338 2.76 6.16 1.30
N ILE A 339 2.20 5.34 0.43
CA ILE A 339 1.47 5.83 -0.75
C ILE A 339 0.34 6.79 -0.32
N PRO A 340 0.33 8.03 -0.81
CA PRO A 340 -0.72 8.98 -0.47
C PRO A 340 -2.05 8.62 -1.14
N ARG A 341 -3.16 8.95 -0.48
CA ARG A 341 -4.52 8.66 -0.96
C ARG A 341 -4.77 9.18 -2.38
N TRP A 342 -4.25 10.36 -2.71
CA TRP A 342 -4.43 10.93 -4.04
C TRP A 342 -3.83 10.06 -5.15
N ALA A 343 -2.71 9.37 -4.89
CA ALA A 343 -2.07 8.49 -5.85
C ALA A 343 -2.92 7.23 -6.11
N VAL A 344 -3.51 6.65 -5.04
CA VAL A 344 -4.44 5.51 -5.18
C VAL A 344 -5.70 5.93 -5.93
N ILE A 345 -6.26 7.09 -5.64
CA ILE A 345 -7.44 7.63 -6.34
C ILE A 345 -7.12 7.88 -7.83
N GLY A 346 -5.96 8.44 -8.13
CA GLY A 346 -5.55 8.66 -9.51
C GLY A 346 -5.44 7.34 -10.29
N TRP A 347 -4.86 6.29 -9.69
CA TRP A 347 -4.86 4.94 -10.28
C TRP A 347 -6.29 4.42 -10.53
N LEU A 348 -7.21 4.58 -9.58
CA LEU A 348 -8.61 4.17 -9.75
C LEU A 348 -9.30 4.91 -10.90
N LEU A 349 -9.05 6.22 -11.05
CA LEU A 349 -9.58 7.03 -12.15
C LEU A 349 -9.08 6.56 -13.52
N THR A 350 -7.79 6.24 -13.62
CA THR A 350 -7.18 5.78 -14.87
C THR A 350 -7.52 4.33 -15.21
N SER A 351 -7.91 3.52 -14.22
CA SER A 351 -8.35 2.13 -14.44
C SER A 351 -9.79 1.98 -14.97
N CYS A 352 -10.55 3.07 -15.09
CA CYS A 352 -11.88 3.05 -15.69
C CYS A 352 -11.79 2.87 -17.20
N THR A 353 -12.48 1.87 -17.74
CA THR A 353 -12.42 1.53 -19.16
C THR A 353 -13.58 2.09 -19.99
N ASN A 354 -14.68 2.54 -19.35
CA ASN A 354 -15.79 3.14 -20.05
C ASN A 354 -16.08 4.58 -19.56
N SER A 355 -16.69 5.39 -20.42
CA SER A 355 -16.93 6.82 -20.15
C SER A 355 -17.92 7.07 -19.00
N VAL A 356 -18.90 6.19 -18.80
CA VAL A 356 -19.90 6.32 -17.72
C VAL A 356 -19.23 6.06 -16.38
N ALA A 357 -18.47 4.96 -16.25
CA ALA A 357 -17.72 4.67 -15.03
C ALA A 357 -16.72 5.78 -14.71
N GLN A 358 -16.04 6.32 -15.73
CA GLN A 358 -15.11 7.43 -15.58
C GLN A 358 -15.82 8.69 -15.06
N ALA A 359 -17.00 9.01 -15.61
CA ALA A 359 -17.79 10.16 -15.14
C ALA A 359 -18.27 9.97 -13.70
N ASN A 360 -18.74 8.75 -13.33
CA ASN A 360 -19.14 8.41 -11.98
C ASN A 360 -17.96 8.45 -11.00
N ALA A 361 -16.77 8.01 -11.40
CA ALA A 361 -15.56 8.09 -10.60
C ALA A 361 -15.12 9.54 -10.36
N LYS A 362 -15.17 10.40 -11.39
CA LYS A 362 -14.92 11.85 -11.24
C LYS A 362 -15.96 12.52 -10.33
N LEU A 363 -17.24 12.18 -10.49
CA LEU A 363 -18.28 12.67 -9.61
C LEU A 363 -18.03 12.23 -8.17
N SER A 364 -17.64 10.98 -7.94
CA SER A 364 -17.29 10.46 -6.62
C SER A 364 -16.15 11.21 -5.97
N LEU A 365 -15.16 11.67 -6.74
CA LEU A 365 -14.05 12.48 -6.26
C LEU A 365 -14.49 13.87 -5.79
N PHE A 366 -15.33 14.55 -6.56
CA PHE A 366 -15.76 15.92 -6.27
C PHE A 366 -17.07 16.02 -5.50
N TYR A 367 -17.69 14.92 -5.12
CA TYR A 367 -19.03 14.90 -4.57
C TYR A 367 -19.19 15.74 -3.31
N ASP A 368 -18.20 15.68 -2.39
CA ASP A 368 -18.22 16.47 -1.17
C ASP A 368 -17.88 17.96 -1.42
N TRP A 369 -17.26 18.32 -2.55
CA TRP A 369 -16.98 19.70 -2.92
C TRP A 369 -18.24 20.50 -3.24
N LEU A 370 -19.25 19.85 -3.81
CA LEU A 370 -20.45 20.51 -4.33
C LEU A 370 -21.27 21.24 -3.25
N PHE A 371 -21.22 20.75 -2.02
CA PHE A 371 -21.96 21.32 -0.89
C PHE A 371 -21.05 21.45 0.34
N PHE A 372 -19.79 21.76 0.13
CA PHE A 372 -18.80 21.89 1.20
C PHE A 372 -19.09 23.10 2.08
N GLU A 373 -19.24 22.84 3.39
CA GLU A 373 -19.39 23.87 4.43
C GLU A 373 -18.19 23.81 5.39
N PRO A 374 -17.35 24.87 5.46
CA PRO A 374 -16.12 24.86 6.28
C PRO A 374 -16.31 24.53 7.76
N VAL A 375 -17.50 24.80 8.31
CA VAL A 375 -17.83 24.56 9.73
C VAL A 375 -18.23 23.11 10.00
N ARG A 376 -18.77 22.43 9.00
CA ARG A 376 -19.35 21.09 9.16
C ARG A 376 -18.53 19.97 8.51
N ASP A 377 -17.86 20.29 7.42
CA ASP A 377 -17.17 19.30 6.60
C ASP A 377 -15.68 19.30 6.88
N ASN A 378 -15.06 18.12 6.76
CA ASN A 378 -13.64 17.93 7.01
C ASN A 378 -12.85 18.17 5.70
N ILE A 379 -11.71 18.85 5.82
CA ILE A 379 -10.77 19.08 4.71
C ILE A 379 -10.31 17.77 4.06
N MET A 380 -10.23 16.68 4.82
CA MET A 380 -9.85 15.36 4.33
C MET A 380 -10.80 14.82 3.25
N ASN A 381 -12.02 15.37 3.12
CA ASN A 381 -12.96 14.99 2.08
C ASN A 381 -12.71 15.71 0.75
N ILE A 382 -11.98 16.82 0.77
CA ILE A 382 -11.72 17.63 -0.44
C ILE A 382 -10.25 17.61 -0.87
N GLU A 383 -9.34 17.42 0.06
CA GLU A 383 -7.89 17.39 -0.17
C GLU A 383 -7.47 16.43 -1.30
N PRO A 384 -7.94 15.16 -1.36
CA PRO A 384 -7.47 14.25 -2.40
C PRO A 384 -7.76 14.73 -3.82
N GLY A 385 -8.88 15.44 -4.03
CA GLY A 385 -9.27 15.97 -5.33
C GLY A 385 -8.28 16.99 -5.87
N ILE A 386 -7.88 17.95 -5.03
CA ILE A 386 -6.89 18.96 -5.45
C ILE A 386 -5.51 18.35 -5.65
N LEU A 387 -5.10 17.42 -4.79
CA LEU A 387 -3.78 16.80 -4.88
C LEU A 387 -3.64 15.90 -6.12
N VAL A 388 -4.69 15.15 -6.51
CA VAL A 388 -4.69 14.42 -7.79
C VAL A 388 -4.44 15.38 -8.96
N MET A 389 -5.16 16.51 -9.03
CA MET A 389 -4.99 17.48 -10.10
C MET A 389 -3.60 18.14 -10.06
N TYR A 390 -3.16 18.56 -8.88
CA TYR A 390 -1.91 19.30 -8.69
C TYR A 390 -0.67 18.47 -9.03
N HIS A 391 -0.63 17.21 -8.59
CA HIS A 391 0.51 16.32 -8.85
C HIS A 391 0.50 15.75 -10.28
N SER A 392 -0.68 15.56 -10.88
CA SER A 392 -0.78 15.02 -12.24
C SER A 392 -0.47 16.05 -13.33
N ILE A 393 -0.58 17.36 -13.08
CA ILE A 393 -0.45 18.39 -14.15
C ILE A 393 0.91 18.38 -14.83
N LYS A 394 1.97 17.98 -14.15
CA LYS A 394 3.34 17.95 -14.70
C LYS A 394 3.54 16.75 -15.63
N ASN A 395 3.26 15.56 -15.14
CA ASN A 395 3.60 14.31 -15.81
C ASN A 395 2.42 13.70 -16.59
N HIS A 396 1.20 13.97 -16.15
CA HIS A 396 -0.03 13.39 -16.69
C HIS A 396 -1.12 14.45 -16.87
N PRO A 397 -0.86 15.48 -17.68
CA PRO A 397 -1.74 16.62 -17.83
C PRO A 397 -3.17 16.26 -18.23
N LEU A 398 -3.35 15.17 -18.98
CA LEU A 398 -4.67 14.70 -19.40
C LEU A 398 -5.59 14.41 -18.20
N VAL A 399 -5.07 13.82 -17.12
CA VAL A 399 -5.84 13.58 -15.89
C VAL A 399 -6.29 14.89 -15.29
N SER A 400 -5.37 15.83 -15.09
CA SER A 400 -5.71 17.16 -14.54
C SER A 400 -6.67 17.93 -15.44
N CYS A 401 -6.44 17.95 -16.76
CA CYS A 401 -7.32 18.62 -17.73
C CYS A 401 -8.75 18.07 -17.66
N THR A 402 -8.90 16.74 -17.68
CA THR A 402 -10.23 16.12 -17.65
C THR A 402 -10.94 16.28 -16.30
N LEU A 403 -10.22 16.39 -15.20
CA LEU A 403 -10.79 16.66 -13.88
C LEU A 403 -11.20 18.13 -13.74
N LEU A 404 -10.39 19.07 -14.24
CA LEU A 404 -10.71 20.50 -14.23
C LEU A 404 -11.92 20.80 -15.13
N ASP A 405 -11.97 20.24 -16.35
CA ASP A 405 -13.12 20.34 -17.26
C ASP A 405 -14.39 19.81 -16.59
N PHE A 406 -14.29 18.62 -15.96
CA PHE A 406 -15.41 18.01 -15.26
C PHE A 406 -15.89 18.88 -14.09
N LEU A 407 -14.97 19.45 -13.29
CA LEU A 407 -15.31 20.34 -12.18
C LEU A 407 -16.04 21.58 -12.64
N CYS A 408 -15.56 22.23 -13.71
CA CYS A 408 -16.22 23.40 -14.28
C CYS A 408 -17.63 23.09 -14.78
N ARG A 409 -17.81 21.95 -15.48
CA ARG A 409 -19.13 21.57 -16.03
C ARG A 409 -20.09 21.16 -14.93
N ILE A 410 -19.65 20.43 -13.91
CA ILE A 410 -20.55 19.96 -12.85
C ILE A 410 -21.09 21.09 -12.00
N MET A 411 -20.34 22.18 -11.80
CA MET A 411 -20.81 23.35 -11.06
C MET A 411 -22.09 23.92 -11.67
N ASN A 412 -22.20 23.92 -13.00
CA ASN A 412 -23.31 24.53 -13.72
C ASN A 412 -24.46 23.53 -13.99
N HIS A 413 -24.14 22.24 -14.11
CA HIS A 413 -25.10 21.24 -14.65
C HIS A 413 -25.54 20.20 -13.66
N PHE A 414 -24.93 20.07 -12.48
CA PHE A 414 -25.31 19.04 -11.50
C PHE A 414 -26.76 19.22 -11.02
N TYR A 415 -27.11 20.43 -10.58
CA TYR A 415 -28.46 20.80 -10.22
C TYR A 415 -28.69 22.28 -10.48
N PRO A 416 -29.23 22.67 -11.66
CA PRO A 416 -29.34 24.09 -12.07
C PRO A 416 -30.11 24.97 -11.09
N LYS A 417 -31.11 24.41 -10.37
CA LYS A 417 -31.87 25.17 -9.35
C LYS A 417 -31.02 25.56 -8.11
N ALA A 418 -29.87 24.94 -7.93
CA ALA A 418 -28.96 25.19 -6.80
C ALA A 418 -27.54 25.58 -7.28
N GLU A 419 -27.39 26.04 -8.51
CA GLU A 419 -26.10 26.39 -9.11
C GLU A 419 -25.25 27.29 -8.20
N GLU A 420 -25.85 28.33 -7.62
CA GLU A 420 -25.15 29.24 -6.71
C GLU A 420 -24.64 28.55 -5.45
N LYS A 421 -25.43 27.65 -4.84
CA LYS A 421 -24.99 26.88 -3.67
C LYS A 421 -23.83 25.93 -4.01
N ILE A 422 -23.91 25.28 -5.17
CA ILE A 422 -22.88 24.36 -5.63
C ILE A 422 -21.58 25.13 -5.92
N ARG A 423 -21.69 26.27 -6.58
CA ARG A 423 -20.56 27.17 -6.84
C ARG A 423 -19.89 27.63 -5.54
N ASN A 424 -20.69 28.04 -4.55
CA ASN A 424 -20.20 28.42 -3.23
C ASN A 424 -19.52 27.27 -2.51
N GLY A 425 -20.05 26.04 -2.60
CA GLY A 425 -19.41 24.83 -2.04
C GLY A 425 -18.02 24.60 -2.62
N VAL A 426 -17.89 24.64 -3.94
CA VAL A 426 -16.60 24.49 -4.62
C VAL A 426 -15.63 25.63 -4.26
N TYR A 427 -16.12 26.87 -4.18
CA TYR A 427 -15.31 28.02 -3.78
C TYR A 427 -14.83 27.89 -2.33
N ASN A 428 -15.70 27.48 -1.42
CA ASN A 428 -15.33 27.23 -0.03
C ASN A 428 -14.29 26.12 0.08
N SER A 429 -14.41 25.06 -0.75
CA SER A 429 -13.40 24.00 -0.83
C SER A 429 -12.04 24.54 -1.26
N LEU A 430 -11.98 25.34 -2.32
CA LEU A 430 -10.73 25.91 -2.78
C LEU A 430 -10.12 26.90 -1.78
N ARG A 431 -10.94 27.75 -1.15
CA ARG A 431 -10.47 28.65 -0.07
C ARG A 431 -9.90 27.87 1.09
N MET A 432 -10.61 26.86 1.58
CA MET A 432 -10.12 26.02 2.69
C MET A 432 -8.80 25.31 2.35
N ILE A 433 -8.65 24.82 1.11
CA ILE A 433 -7.41 24.20 0.61
C ILE A 433 -6.23 25.20 0.64
N LEU A 434 -6.46 26.45 0.24
CA LEU A 434 -5.45 27.49 0.28
C LEU A 434 -5.16 27.98 1.70
N ASP A 435 -6.20 28.20 2.50
CA ASP A 435 -6.08 28.65 3.90
C ASP A 435 -5.31 27.65 4.76
N LYS A 436 -5.53 26.37 4.52
CA LYS A 436 -4.81 25.27 5.19
C LYS A 436 -3.49 24.90 4.51
N GLN A 437 -3.09 25.61 3.46
CA GLN A 437 -1.84 25.39 2.73
C GLN A 437 -1.64 23.97 2.21
N VAL A 438 -2.72 23.26 1.86
CA VAL A 438 -2.63 21.94 1.21
C VAL A 438 -1.83 22.03 -0.09
N ILE A 439 -2.02 23.13 -0.83
CA ILE A 439 -1.17 23.56 -1.94
C ILE A 439 -0.83 25.05 -1.76
N PRO A 440 0.35 25.49 -2.18
CA PRO A 440 0.78 26.88 -1.97
C PRO A 440 -0.05 27.89 -2.74
N ASN A 441 -0.47 27.56 -3.96
CA ASN A 441 -1.34 28.39 -4.79
C ASN A 441 -1.94 27.59 -5.95
N LEU A 442 -2.97 28.13 -6.60
CA LEU A 442 -3.68 27.49 -7.72
C LEU A 442 -3.04 27.81 -9.09
N PHE A 443 -2.09 28.72 -9.18
CA PHE A 443 -1.51 29.18 -10.43
C PHE A 443 -0.88 28.06 -11.28
N PRO A 444 -0.07 27.14 -10.71
CA PRO A 444 0.53 26.04 -11.48
C PRO A 444 -0.52 25.12 -12.10
N LEU A 445 -1.69 25.01 -11.47
CA LEU A 445 -2.79 24.20 -11.95
C LEU A 445 -3.63 24.91 -13.00
N MET A 446 -4.00 26.18 -12.76
CA MET A 446 -4.98 26.90 -13.60
C MET A 446 -4.36 27.60 -14.82
N GLU A 447 -3.07 27.98 -14.75
CA GLU A 447 -2.35 28.68 -15.84
C GLU A 447 -1.28 27.80 -16.50
N SER A 448 -1.31 26.49 -16.26
CA SER A 448 -0.36 25.57 -16.88
C SER A 448 -0.35 25.70 -18.41
N ALA A 449 0.84 25.70 -19.02
CA ALA A 449 0.98 25.68 -20.48
C ALA A 449 0.39 24.42 -21.12
N LYS A 450 0.19 23.35 -20.33
CA LYS A 450 -0.37 22.06 -20.77
C LYS A 450 -1.90 22.04 -20.88
N LEU A 451 -2.59 23.08 -20.39
CA LEU A 451 -4.03 23.26 -20.55
C LEU A 451 -4.33 23.88 -21.93
N ASP A 452 -5.37 23.39 -22.61
CA ASP A 452 -5.85 24.00 -23.83
C ASP A 452 -6.46 25.39 -23.59
N LYS A 453 -6.64 26.15 -24.66
CA LYS A 453 -7.13 27.54 -24.59
C LYS A 453 -8.58 27.63 -24.10
N GLU A 454 -9.40 26.67 -24.47
CA GLU A 454 -10.82 26.63 -24.11
C GLU A 454 -10.99 26.37 -22.62
N LEU A 455 -10.27 25.36 -22.09
CA LEU A 455 -10.29 25.06 -20.67
C LEU A 455 -9.76 26.21 -19.82
N LYS A 456 -8.69 26.90 -20.26
CA LYS A 456 -8.20 28.12 -19.58
C LYS A 456 -9.25 29.24 -19.52
N LEU A 457 -9.98 29.46 -20.60
CA LEU A 457 -11.07 30.44 -20.61
C LEU A 457 -12.15 30.04 -19.63
N MET A 458 -12.58 28.77 -19.66
CA MET A 458 -13.58 28.24 -18.75
C MET A 458 -13.15 28.34 -17.28
N LEU A 459 -11.89 28.06 -16.97
CA LEU A 459 -11.34 28.24 -15.61
C LEU A 459 -11.35 29.70 -15.17
N ARG A 460 -10.94 30.61 -16.02
CA ARG A 460 -10.96 32.05 -15.73
C ARG A 460 -12.38 32.57 -15.52
N GLU A 461 -13.35 32.09 -16.29
CA GLU A 461 -14.77 32.46 -16.13
C GLU A 461 -15.35 31.92 -14.82
N ASN A 462 -15.09 30.65 -14.51
CA ASN A 462 -15.66 30.02 -13.32
C ASN A 462 -14.96 30.41 -12.02
N PHE A 463 -13.66 30.77 -12.02
CA PHE A 463 -12.84 31.03 -10.83
C PHE A 463 -12.23 32.42 -10.81
N LYS A 464 -12.93 33.42 -11.29
CA LYS A 464 -12.47 34.83 -11.39
C LYS A 464 -11.84 35.38 -10.11
N ASP A 465 -12.42 35.04 -8.96
CA ASP A 465 -11.97 35.53 -7.65
C ASP A 465 -10.56 35.04 -7.28
N PHE A 466 -10.15 33.87 -7.77
CA PHE A 466 -8.82 33.31 -7.52
C PHE A 466 -7.74 33.83 -8.44
N PHE A 467 -8.11 34.53 -9.53
CA PHE A 467 -7.19 35.22 -10.43
C PHE A 467 -7.06 36.70 -10.10
N SER A 468 -7.99 37.27 -9.33
CA SER A 468 -8.10 38.73 -9.09
C SER A 468 -7.38 39.19 -7.84
N THR A 469 -6.70 38.32 -7.10
CA THR A 469 -5.97 38.70 -5.88
C THR A 469 -4.64 39.35 -6.28
N PRO A 470 -4.45 40.70 -6.09
CA PRO A 470 -3.14 41.30 -6.30
C PRO A 470 -2.19 40.80 -5.23
N MET A 471 -1.07 40.28 -5.64
CA MET A 471 0.09 40.11 -4.76
C MET A 471 0.53 41.47 -4.23
N THR A 472 -0.08 41.93 -3.12
CA THR A 472 0.40 43.09 -2.37
C THR A 472 1.08 42.60 -1.11
N SER A 473 2.39 42.36 -1.23
CA SER A 473 3.35 42.69 -0.17
C SER A 473 4.76 42.67 -0.73
N GLN A 474 5.21 43.85 -1.08
CA GLN A 474 6.55 44.35 -0.92
C GLN A 474 7.76 43.46 -1.30
N CYS A 475 8.31 43.75 -2.49
CA CYS A 475 9.69 44.25 -2.54
C CYS A 475 9.86 45.16 -3.75
N MET A 476 9.88 46.47 -3.51
CA MET A 476 10.39 47.52 -4.43
C MET A 476 11.91 47.38 -4.50
N PHE A 477 12.40 47.20 -5.69
CA PHE A 477 13.52 47.94 -6.26
C PHE A 477 13.63 47.60 -7.74
N GLY A 478 13.44 48.44 -8.54
CA GLY A 478 13.77 49.24 -9.68
C GLY A 478 14.95 48.63 -10.45
N THR A 479 14.94 48.53 -11.72
CA THR A 479 15.02 49.55 -12.76
C THR A 479 15.07 48.94 -14.16
N THR A 480 14.30 49.58 -15.06
CA THR A 480 14.55 49.91 -16.46
C THR A 480 14.89 48.90 -17.54
N GLN A 481 13.91 48.77 -18.43
CA GLN A 481 13.96 48.91 -19.91
C GLN A 481 14.93 48.02 -20.70
N SER A 482 14.42 47.19 -21.57
CA SER A 482 14.38 47.57 -23.00
C SER A 482 13.60 46.54 -23.83
N SER A 483 12.67 47.07 -24.59
CA SER A 483 11.95 46.50 -25.71
C SER A 483 12.85 45.87 -26.78
N ARG A 484 12.40 44.79 -27.37
CA ARG A 484 12.24 44.67 -28.83
C ARG A 484 11.53 43.35 -29.23
N SER A 485 10.47 43.59 -29.98
CA SER A 485 9.74 42.67 -30.85
C SER A 485 10.61 41.99 -31.89
N LEU A 486 10.23 40.79 -32.27
CA LEU A 486 10.03 40.34 -33.65
C LEU A 486 9.47 38.93 -33.72
N SER A 487 8.30 38.87 -34.31
CA SER A 487 7.60 37.94 -35.15
C SER A 487 8.45 36.95 -35.94
N THR A 488 7.93 35.77 -36.10
CA THR A 488 7.33 35.08 -37.25
C THR A 488 7.42 33.56 -37.05
N GLU A 489 6.30 32.85 -37.09
CA GLU A 489 5.81 32.00 -38.20
C GLU A 489 6.82 30.92 -38.60
N ASP A 490 6.51 29.64 -38.71
CA ASP A 490 5.45 28.86 -39.32
C ASP A 490 5.64 27.35 -39.01
N GLU A 491 4.50 26.66 -38.93
CA GLU A 491 4.13 25.36 -39.53
C GLU A 491 5.20 24.22 -39.54
N ASP A 492 4.93 23.02 -39.14
CA ASP A 492 4.06 22.06 -39.82
C ASP A 492 3.99 20.71 -39.09
N SER A 493 2.81 20.14 -39.12
CA SER A 493 2.32 18.81 -38.89
C SER A 493 3.32 17.64 -39.00
N THR A 494 3.17 16.66 -38.11
CA THR A 494 2.68 15.31 -38.49
C THR A 494 2.45 14.43 -37.27
N SER A 495 1.30 13.76 -37.36
CA SER A 495 0.83 12.62 -36.58
C SER A 495 1.85 11.50 -36.40
N VAL A 496 1.79 10.80 -35.23
CA VAL A 496 1.69 9.34 -35.15
C VAL A 496 1.38 8.92 -33.70
N SER A 497 0.25 8.28 -33.57
CA SER A 497 -0.19 7.13 -32.77
C SER A 497 0.46 6.77 -31.43
N ASN A 498 -0.42 6.71 -30.43
CA ASN A 498 -0.62 5.72 -29.38
C ASN A 498 0.49 4.69 -29.14
N ASP A 499 1.01 4.72 -27.95
CA ASP A 499 1.03 3.63 -26.94
C ASP A 499 2.04 4.00 -25.85
N HIS A 500 1.57 4.17 -24.65
CA HIS A 500 2.30 3.96 -23.40
C HIS A 500 1.50 4.53 -22.23
N SER A 501 0.55 3.73 -21.75
CA SER A 501 -0.27 4.05 -20.58
C SER A 501 0.29 3.49 -19.25
N GLU A 502 1.51 2.98 -19.20
CA GLU A 502 1.99 2.17 -18.08
C GLU A 502 3.00 2.80 -17.12
N GLU A 503 3.53 4.00 -17.39
CA GLU A 503 4.59 4.59 -16.54
C GLU A 503 4.12 5.64 -15.52
N PHE A 504 2.81 5.70 -15.25
CA PHE A 504 2.19 6.82 -14.57
C PHE A 504 2.59 7.03 -13.09
N TRP A 505 3.02 5.99 -12.38
CA TRP A 505 3.06 6.04 -10.92
C TRP A 505 4.45 6.07 -10.29
N ASN A 506 5.52 6.07 -11.08
CA ASN A 506 6.88 5.90 -10.58
C ASN A 506 7.69 7.18 -10.34
N SER A 507 7.13 8.37 -10.53
CA SER A 507 7.89 9.60 -10.32
C SER A 507 7.03 10.73 -9.78
N ALA A 508 6.99 10.86 -8.46
CA ALA A 508 6.63 12.11 -7.82
C ALA A 508 7.58 12.40 -6.65
N PRO A 509 8.15 13.60 -6.56
CA PRO A 509 8.99 13.97 -5.44
C PRO A 509 8.14 14.15 -4.18
N VAL A 510 8.61 13.59 -3.09
CA VAL A 510 8.08 13.82 -1.75
C VAL A 510 8.37 15.30 -1.40
N THR A 511 7.37 16.15 -1.45
CA THR A 511 7.46 17.47 -0.86
C THR A 511 7.25 17.33 0.64
N ALA A 512 8.30 17.56 1.42
CA ALA A 512 8.20 17.73 2.85
C ALA A 512 7.31 18.94 3.15
N TYR A 513 6.16 18.72 3.79
CA TYR A 513 5.36 19.80 4.33
C TYR A 513 6.01 20.29 5.63
N ASN A 514 6.36 21.56 5.65
CA ASN A 514 6.67 22.26 6.90
C ASN A 514 5.40 22.31 7.74
N THR A 515 5.33 21.48 8.76
CA THR A 515 4.28 21.51 9.77
C THR A 515 4.61 22.57 10.81
N SER A 516 3.99 23.73 10.71
CA SER A 516 3.70 24.57 11.86
C SER A 516 2.35 24.13 12.42
N GLU A 517 2.37 23.67 13.63
CA GLU A 517 1.30 23.36 14.58
C GLU A 517 -0.13 23.64 14.12
N MET A 518 -0.94 22.59 13.98
CA MET A 518 -2.39 22.68 14.05
C MET A 518 -2.92 21.62 15.02
N MET A 519 -3.23 22.10 16.20
CA MET A 519 -4.08 21.39 17.16
C MET A 519 -5.48 21.21 16.58
N PHE A 520 -5.92 20.00 16.42
CA PHE A 520 -7.33 19.68 16.24
C PHE A 520 -7.79 18.84 17.42
N SER A 521 -8.67 19.45 18.22
CA SER A 521 -9.48 18.72 19.16
C SER A 521 -10.60 18.02 18.42
N ASP A 522 -10.65 16.72 18.44
CA ASP A 522 -11.88 15.98 18.22
C ASP A 522 -12.15 15.17 19.47
N ASP A 523 -13.20 15.60 20.18
CA ASP A 523 -13.82 14.85 21.26
C ASP A 523 -14.42 13.57 20.68
N GLU A 524 -13.92 12.42 21.08
CA GLU A 524 -14.71 11.20 21.19
C GLU A 524 -14.12 10.30 22.28
N GLU A 525 -14.99 10.05 23.24
CA GLU A 525 -14.83 9.25 24.45
C GLU A 525 -14.52 7.78 24.17
N ASP A 526 -13.82 7.23 25.16
CA ASP A 526 -13.78 5.86 25.64
C ASP A 526 -12.93 4.80 24.92
N SER A 527 -11.79 4.52 25.52
CA SER A 527 -11.65 3.33 26.39
C SER A 527 -10.26 3.28 27.07
N LYS A 528 -10.34 3.15 28.38
CA LYS A 528 -9.21 2.98 29.30
C LYS A 528 -8.52 1.64 29.05
N THR A 529 -7.21 1.63 28.90
CA THR A 529 -6.36 0.56 29.44
C THR A 529 -5.04 1.12 29.94
N ALA A 530 -4.61 0.55 31.04
CA ALA A 530 -3.64 0.98 32.00
C ALA A 530 -2.21 1.17 31.48
N GLY A 531 -1.51 2.04 32.22
CA GLY A 531 -0.18 2.52 31.95
C GLY A 531 0.95 1.53 32.17
N ILE A 532 2.04 1.84 31.51
CA ILE A 532 3.39 1.58 32.01
C ILE A 532 4.16 2.88 31.83
N LYS A 533 4.64 3.37 32.96
CA LYS A 533 5.59 4.49 33.07
C LYS A 533 6.96 3.94 32.70
N ASP A 534 7.69 4.61 31.83
CA ASP A 534 9.14 4.62 31.87
C ASP A 534 9.64 6.06 31.69
N ASP A 535 10.39 6.45 32.66
CA ASP A 535 11.09 7.72 32.78
C ASP A 535 12.17 7.84 31.69
N LEU A 536 12.10 8.88 30.86
CA LEU A 536 13.27 9.49 30.23
C LEU A 536 13.05 11.00 30.11
N SER A 537 14.01 11.71 30.65
CA SER A 537 14.15 13.13 30.89
C SER A 537 13.75 14.06 29.74
N ASP A 538 12.88 15.01 30.10
CA ASP A 538 12.55 16.24 29.37
C ASP A 538 13.74 17.25 29.45
N ASP A 539 14.18 17.70 28.27
CA ASP A 539 14.98 18.93 28.12
C ASP A 539 14.77 19.60 26.74
N ASP A 540 13.53 19.80 26.30
CA ASP A 540 13.22 20.49 25.03
C ASP A 540 12.05 21.50 25.07
N ASP A 541 11.86 22.20 26.20
CA ASP A 541 10.89 23.30 26.28
C ASP A 541 11.59 24.66 26.54
N LEU A 542 12.29 25.18 25.53
CA LEU A 542 12.73 26.56 25.49
C LEU A 542 11.80 27.42 24.59
N PRO A 543 11.31 28.58 25.08
CA PRO A 543 10.44 29.45 24.28
C PRO A 543 11.10 29.90 22.96
N LEU A 544 10.38 29.85 21.89
CA LEU A 544 10.81 30.16 20.49
C LEU A 544 11.59 31.51 20.41
N SER A 545 11.20 32.50 21.21
CA SER A 545 11.90 33.80 21.31
C SER A 545 13.31 33.70 21.89
N LYS A 546 13.58 32.70 22.71
CA LYS A 546 14.90 32.45 23.32
C LYS A 546 15.80 31.70 22.33
N VAL A 547 15.24 30.76 21.57
CA VAL A 547 15.92 30.03 20.48
C VAL A 547 16.36 31.01 19.39
N LEU A 548 15.46 31.89 18.94
CA LEU A 548 15.78 32.91 17.93
C LEU A 548 16.83 33.95 18.39
N ARG A 549 16.90 34.23 19.67
CA ARG A 549 17.98 35.10 20.22
C ARG A 549 19.31 34.37 20.27
N MET A 550 19.33 33.10 20.64
CA MET A 550 20.54 32.27 20.60
C MET A 550 21.06 32.10 19.18
N GLU A 551 20.21 31.81 18.21
CA GLU A 551 20.61 31.71 16.79
C GLU A 551 21.24 33.01 16.27
N LYS A 552 20.63 34.17 16.57
CA LYS A 552 21.19 35.48 16.20
C LYS A 552 22.57 35.70 16.82
N THR A 553 22.79 35.27 18.04
CA THR A 553 24.09 35.41 18.73
C THR A 553 25.14 34.48 18.12
N ILE A 554 24.76 33.26 17.72
CA ILE A 554 25.66 32.30 17.06
C ILE A 554 26.06 32.85 15.68
N ILE A 555 25.08 33.33 14.89
CA ILE A 555 25.34 33.91 13.55
C ILE A 555 26.31 35.10 13.64
N GLN A 556 26.13 35.99 14.59
CA GLN A 556 27.06 37.16 14.78
C GLN A 556 28.47 36.78 15.18
N SER A 557 28.68 35.59 15.71
CA SER A 557 29.98 35.07 16.14
C SER A 557 30.72 34.28 15.05
N ILE A 558 30.08 33.92 13.94
CA ILE A 558 30.71 33.21 12.80
C ILE A 558 31.51 34.22 11.95
N PRO A 559 32.71 33.84 11.43
CA PRO A 559 33.46 34.69 10.55
C PRO A 559 32.67 35.11 9.31
N VAL A 560 32.66 36.39 8.97
CA VAL A 560 31.89 36.98 7.86
C VAL A 560 32.18 36.28 6.51
N SER A 561 33.45 35.87 6.30
CA SER A 561 33.84 35.14 5.09
C SER A 561 33.14 33.76 4.97
N VAL A 562 32.93 33.07 6.10
CA VAL A 562 32.22 31.77 6.12
C VAL A 562 30.74 32.00 5.89
N LEU A 563 30.14 32.99 6.51
CA LEU A 563 28.70 33.31 6.32
C LEU A 563 28.40 33.68 4.86
N LEU A 564 29.22 34.56 4.25
CA LEU A 564 29.04 34.91 2.86
C LEU A 564 29.15 33.73 1.89
N CYS A 565 30.09 32.81 2.15
CA CYS A 565 30.22 31.59 1.34
C CYS A 565 29.07 30.62 1.61
N LEU A 566 28.55 30.55 2.85
CA LEU A 566 27.41 29.73 3.21
C LEU A 566 26.12 30.23 2.54
N ASP A 567 25.87 31.55 2.60
CA ASP A 567 24.70 32.15 1.96
C ASP A 567 24.77 31.97 0.44
N LEU A 568 25.93 32.17 -0.17
CA LEU A 568 26.18 31.90 -1.59
C LEU A 568 25.90 30.43 -1.94
N PHE A 569 26.32 29.50 -1.09
CA PHE A 569 26.05 28.08 -1.31
C PHE A 569 24.58 27.74 -1.21
N VAL A 570 23.87 28.26 -0.22
CA VAL A 570 22.42 28.06 -0.01
C VAL A 570 21.62 28.63 -1.18
N GLU A 571 22.05 29.76 -1.73
CA GLU A 571 21.38 30.44 -2.85
C GLU A 571 21.66 29.72 -4.19
N MET A 572 22.92 29.47 -4.50
CA MET A 572 23.35 28.95 -5.80
C MET A 572 23.24 27.42 -5.93
N LYS A 573 23.37 26.67 -4.83
CA LYS A 573 23.30 25.20 -4.74
C LYS A 573 24.20 24.46 -5.74
N THR A 574 25.34 25.07 -6.08
CA THR A 574 26.30 24.55 -7.07
C THR A 574 27.52 23.90 -6.41
N VAL A 575 28.20 23.05 -7.18
CA VAL A 575 29.46 22.42 -6.77
C VAL A 575 30.54 23.45 -6.46
N ASP A 576 30.67 24.50 -7.30
CA ASP A 576 31.69 25.54 -7.16
C ASP A 576 31.48 26.40 -5.90
N SER A 577 30.21 26.71 -5.58
CA SER A 577 29.87 27.42 -4.35
C SER A 577 30.18 26.58 -3.10
N PHE A 578 29.98 25.27 -3.17
CA PHE A 578 30.34 24.34 -2.09
C PHE A 578 31.88 24.24 -1.91
N GLU A 579 32.66 24.15 -2.99
CA GLU A 579 34.13 24.12 -2.92
C GLU A 579 34.69 25.41 -2.30
N THR A 580 34.09 26.56 -2.63
CA THR A 580 34.46 27.85 -2.03
C THR A 580 34.13 27.88 -0.53
N LEU A 581 32.99 27.34 -0.12
CA LEU A 581 32.61 27.24 1.26
C LEU A 581 33.58 26.33 2.06
N VAL A 582 33.89 25.13 1.55
CA VAL A 582 34.84 24.20 2.17
C VAL A 582 36.23 24.85 2.30
N THR A 583 36.67 25.58 1.29
CA THR A 583 37.94 26.30 1.32
C THR A 583 37.94 27.41 2.38
N SER A 584 36.84 28.13 2.55
CA SER A 584 36.65 29.16 3.58
C SER A 584 36.61 28.54 4.98
N LEU A 585 35.93 27.41 5.16
CA LEU A 585 35.87 26.68 6.42
C LEU A 585 37.28 26.15 6.84
N ASN A 586 38.07 25.65 5.89
CA ASN A 586 39.42 25.20 6.15
C ASN A 586 40.41 26.34 6.52
N LYS A 587 40.12 27.58 6.06
CA LYS A 587 40.89 28.77 6.39
C LYS A 587 40.47 29.42 7.70
N ALA A 588 39.23 29.18 8.14
CA ALA A 588 38.72 29.71 9.38
C ALA A 588 39.43 28.99 10.59
N ASN A 589 40.02 29.77 11.50
CA ASN A 589 40.53 29.21 12.75
C ASN A 589 39.35 28.63 13.53
N LYS A 590 39.47 27.36 13.92
CA LYS A 590 38.54 26.51 14.69
C LYS A 590 37.22 27.21 15.12
N LEU A 591 36.15 26.87 14.47
CA LEU A 591 34.80 27.24 14.90
C LEU A 591 34.46 26.55 16.22
N ASN A 592 33.59 27.15 17.04
CA ASN A 592 33.01 26.50 18.20
C ASN A 592 32.03 25.42 17.75
N ILE A 593 31.74 24.45 18.63
CA ILE A 593 30.81 23.34 18.34
C ILE A 593 29.43 23.87 17.89
N GLU A 594 28.92 24.93 18.51
CA GLU A 594 27.63 25.53 18.15
C GLU A 594 27.67 26.18 16.77
N GLN A 595 28.76 26.86 16.43
CA GLN A 595 28.98 27.47 15.10
C GLN A 595 29.12 26.40 14.00
N GLU A 596 29.86 25.34 14.27
CA GLU A 596 30.00 24.18 13.36
C GLU A 596 28.64 23.53 13.12
N THR A 597 27.88 23.28 14.19
CA THR A 597 26.55 22.68 14.12
C THR A 597 25.59 23.53 13.29
N TYR A 598 25.60 24.85 13.44
CA TYR A 598 24.77 25.74 12.64
C TYR A 598 25.13 25.67 11.16
N VAL A 599 26.43 25.77 10.81
CA VAL A 599 26.91 25.69 9.43
C VAL A 599 26.58 24.34 8.81
N TYR A 600 26.81 23.24 9.53
CA TYR A 600 26.50 21.89 9.05
C TYR A 600 25.02 21.66 8.83
N LYS A 601 24.15 22.15 9.70
CA LYS A 601 22.69 22.10 9.51
C LYS A 601 22.27 22.78 8.20
N LYS A 602 22.82 23.95 7.90
CA LYS A 602 22.52 24.68 6.64
C LYS A 602 23.05 23.93 5.41
N ILE A 603 24.26 23.37 5.48
CA ILE A 603 24.82 22.55 4.38
C ILE A 603 23.97 21.33 4.12
N VAL A 604 23.60 20.59 5.19
CA VAL A 604 22.80 19.36 5.07
C VAL A 604 21.39 19.66 4.57
N ALA A 605 20.75 20.75 5.02
CA ALA A 605 19.47 21.18 4.49
C ALA A 605 19.54 21.44 2.97
N THR A 606 20.62 22.11 2.50
CA THR A 606 20.85 22.33 1.07
C THR A 606 21.10 21.03 0.30
N PHE A 607 21.81 20.05 0.91
CA PHE A 607 21.99 18.72 0.30
C PHE A 607 20.65 17.99 0.16
N ILE A 608 19.80 17.98 1.19
CA ILE A 608 18.48 17.36 1.15
C ILE A 608 17.65 18.00 0.03
N GLU A 609 17.61 19.31 -0.03
CA GLU A 609 16.85 20.05 -1.03
C GLU A 609 17.33 19.74 -2.46
N THR A 610 18.65 19.66 -2.69
CA THR A 610 19.19 19.33 -4.00
C THR A 610 18.96 17.85 -4.37
N LEU A 611 19.03 16.91 -3.44
CA LEU A 611 18.75 15.50 -3.67
C LEU A 611 17.29 15.24 -4.07
N THR A 612 16.35 16.05 -3.58
CA THR A 612 14.94 15.93 -3.95
C THR A 612 14.62 16.47 -5.35
N CYS A 613 15.47 17.33 -5.91
CA CYS A 613 15.21 18.02 -7.18
C CYS A 613 15.75 17.30 -8.43
N HIS A 614 16.61 16.30 -8.30
CA HIS A 614 17.33 15.70 -9.42
C HIS A 614 17.39 14.16 -9.36
N ILE A 615 17.59 13.52 -10.53
CA ILE A 615 17.74 12.06 -10.64
C ILE A 615 19.15 11.68 -10.21
N VAL A 616 19.25 11.05 -9.05
CA VAL A 616 20.54 10.58 -8.49
C VAL A 616 20.99 9.26 -9.11
N PHE A 617 20.02 8.38 -9.44
CA PHE A 617 20.28 7.06 -10.03
C PHE A 617 19.72 6.96 -11.45
N PRO A 618 20.50 7.31 -12.48
CA PRO A 618 20.04 7.24 -13.86
C PRO A 618 19.88 5.79 -14.31
N GLU A 619 18.82 5.49 -15.05
CA GLU A 619 18.62 4.19 -15.69
C GLU A 619 19.67 3.94 -16.77
N SER A 620 19.97 4.97 -17.57
CA SER A 620 21.03 4.91 -18.57
C SER A 620 22.40 5.02 -17.92
N LYS A 621 23.26 4.04 -18.19
CA LYS A 621 24.67 4.05 -17.76
C LYS A 621 25.60 4.75 -18.78
N SER A 622 25.06 5.68 -19.59
CA SER A 622 25.88 6.52 -20.48
C SER A 622 26.76 7.47 -19.67
N ASP A 623 27.92 7.84 -20.21
CA ASP A 623 28.86 8.72 -19.50
C ASP A 623 28.30 10.11 -19.26
N GLU A 624 27.44 10.58 -20.16
CA GLU A 624 26.75 11.85 -20.03
C GLU A 624 25.80 11.82 -18.82
N SER A 625 24.92 10.80 -18.74
CA SER A 625 24.00 10.61 -17.62
C SER A 625 24.74 10.43 -16.28
N LEU A 626 25.84 9.65 -16.29
CA LEU A 626 26.67 9.46 -15.08
C LEU A 626 27.43 10.72 -14.67
N SER A 627 27.91 11.49 -15.63
CA SER A 627 28.58 12.77 -15.35
C SER A 627 27.61 13.82 -14.82
N GLU A 628 26.35 13.77 -15.25
CA GLU A 628 25.30 14.66 -14.79
C GLU A 628 24.84 14.31 -13.39
N CYS A 629 24.62 13.02 -13.07
CA CYS A 629 24.17 12.59 -11.74
C CYS A 629 25.18 12.95 -10.62
N VAL A 630 26.48 13.01 -10.89
CA VAL A 630 27.50 13.38 -9.88
C VAL A 630 27.72 14.89 -9.74
N ARG A 631 26.94 15.76 -10.42
CA ARG A 631 27.03 17.23 -10.27
C ARG A 631 26.35 17.76 -9.01
N HIS A 632 25.77 16.89 -8.20
CA HIS A 632 25.19 17.27 -6.92
C HIS A 632 26.27 17.70 -5.91
N PRO A 633 25.98 18.72 -5.09
CA PRO A 633 26.93 19.19 -4.09
C PRO A 633 27.40 18.12 -3.10
N ILE A 634 26.56 17.16 -2.73
CA ILE A 634 26.94 16.05 -1.85
C ILE A 634 28.05 15.17 -2.48
N PHE A 635 28.02 14.96 -3.80
CA PHE A 635 29.05 14.19 -4.48
C PHE A 635 30.39 14.92 -4.54
N ASN A 636 30.38 16.24 -4.43
CA ASN A 636 31.63 16.98 -4.29
C ASN A 636 32.30 16.73 -2.92
N LEU A 637 31.50 16.54 -1.85
CA LEU A 637 32.03 16.06 -0.57
C LEU A 637 32.75 14.72 -0.76
N PHE A 638 32.13 13.78 -1.49
CA PHE A 638 32.75 12.47 -1.77
C PHE A 638 33.97 12.58 -2.70
N LYS A 639 33.98 13.51 -3.65
CA LYS A 639 35.15 13.82 -4.51
C LYS A 639 36.32 14.23 -3.67
N ILE A 640 36.11 15.13 -2.71
CA ILE A 640 37.18 15.57 -1.80
C ILE A 640 37.69 14.41 -0.96
N LEU A 641 36.81 13.52 -0.47
CA LEU A 641 37.20 12.32 0.26
C LEU A 641 38.02 11.34 -0.57
N VAL A 642 37.70 11.16 -1.85
CA VAL A 642 38.39 10.25 -2.78
C VAL A 642 39.77 10.81 -3.17
N GLN A 643 39.93 12.13 -3.23
CA GLN A 643 41.18 12.82 -3.60
C GLN A 643 42.15 13.00 -2.42
N ALA A 644 41.61 13.00 -1.20
CA ALA A 644 42.45 13.11 -0.01
C ALA A 644 43.11 11.78 0.31
N GLU A 645 44.46 11.68 0.06
CA GLU A 645 45.24 10.46 0.36
C GLU A 645 45.29 10.11 1.85
N ASN A 646 45.12 11.08 2.74
CA ASN A 646 44.93 10.90 4.19
C ASN A 646 43.88 11.88 4.71
N ILE A 647 42.74 11.36 5.12
CA ILE A 647 41.64 12.14 5.69
C ILE A 647 42.01 12.49 7.17
N ASN A 648 43.02 13.31 7.34
CA ASN A 648 43.35 13.87 8.66
C ASN A 648 42.57 15.18 8.95
N ASN A 649 41.73 15.63 8.00
CA ASN A 649 40.96 16.84 8.17
C ASN A 649 39.75 16.57 9.10
N CYS A 650 39.84 17.04 10.35
CA CYS A 650 38.85 16.87 11.38
C CYS A 650 37.45 17.41 10.94
N LEU A 651 37.43 18.52 10.20
CA LEU A 651 36.25 19.20 9.71
C LEU A 651 35.46 18.35 8.72
N LEU A 652 36.13 17.72 7.75
CA LEU A 652 35.46 16.84 6.79
C LEU A 652 34.88 15.58 7.45
N LYS A 653 35.59 15.05 8.47
CA LYS A 653 35.10 13.92 9.26
C LYS A 653 33.81 14.28 10.01
N SER A 654 33.84 15.42 10.71
CA SER A 654 32.68 15.91 11.47
C SER A 654 31.51 16.22 10.54
N LEU A 655 31.76 16.88 9.39
CA LEU A 655 30.71 17.17 8.40
C LEU A 655 30.10 15.89 7.83
N LEU A 656 30.91 14.88 7.51
CA LEU A 656 30.43 13.62 6.94
C LEU A 656 29.60 12.83 7.97
N ALA A 657 30.06 12.73 9.22
CA ALA A 657 29.33 12.10 10.30
C ALA A 657 28.00 12.82 10.57
N PHE A 658 28.05 14.15 10.58
CA PHE A 658 26.85 14.98 10.71
C PHE A 658 25.90 14.80 9.54
N THR A 659 26.39 14.75 8.30
CA THR A 659 25.58 14.49 7.10
C THR A 659 24.89 13.13 7.21
N HIS A 660 25.60 12.09 7.63
CA HIS A 660 25.00 10.76 7.79
C HIS A 660 23.90 10.71 8.86
N SER A 661 24.01 11.46 9.95
CA SER A 661 23.00 11.50 11.01
C SER A 661 21.66 12.10 10.54
N TYR A 662 21.67 13.00 9.55
CA TYR A 662 20.48 13.62 8.97
C TYR A 662 20.07 13.03 7.61
N ILE A 663 21.00 12.45 6.88
CA ILE A 663 20.81 11.79 5.57
C ILE A 663 21.28 10.34 5.69
N PRO A 664 20.44 9.40 6.16
CA PRO A 664 20.85 7.99 6.30
C PRO A 664 21.31 7.36 4.99
N SER A 665 20.88 7.92 3.86
CA SER A 665 21.29 7.50 2.51
C SER A 665 22.74 7.82 2.14
N THR A 666 23.50 8.53 2.97
CA THR A 666 24.87 8.94 2.69
C THR A 666 25.78 7.76 2.33
N GLY A 667 25.63 6.60 2.97
CA GLY A 667 26.47 5.43 2.73
C GLY A 667 26.27 4.83 1.33
N TYR A 668 25.03 4.56 0.93
CA TYR A 668 24.79 4.01 -0.41
C TYR A 668 24.99 5.04 -1.53
N LEU A 669 24.81 6.34 -1.27
CA LEU A 669 25.19 7.41 -2.20
C LEU A 669 26.70 7.44 -2.42
N LEU A 670 27.49 7.22 -1.36
CA LEU A 670 28.94 7.07 -1.47
C LEU A 670 29.33 5.85 -2.30
N LEU A 671 28.71 4.70 -2.07
CA LEU A 671 28.94 3.49 -2.89
C LEU A 671 28.64 3.75 -4.38
N HIS A 672 27.52 4.40 -4.66
CA HIS A 672 27.16 4.80 -6.02
C HIS A 672 28.21 5.73 -6.63
N TYR A 673 28.61 6.77 -5.90
CA TYR A 673 29.65 7.69 -6.35
C TYR A 673 30.96 6.97 -6.66
N LEU A 674 31.42 6.07 -5.79
CA LEU A 674 32.67 5.29 -6.01
C LEU A 674 32.60 4.44 -7.29
N LYS A 675 31.44 3.86 -7.58
CA LYS A 675 31.22 3.11 -8.83
C LYS A 675 31.26 3.99 -10.06
N VAL A 676 30.56 5.14 -10.02
CA VAL A 676 30.59 6.12 -11.12
C VAL A 676 31.99 6.66 -11.32
N TYR A 677 32.69 7.02 -10.24
CA TYR A 677 34.08 7.51 -10.29
C TYR A 677 35.01 6.50 -10.94
N ALA A 678 34.94 5.23 -10.51
CA ALA A 678 35.77 4.16 -11.10
C ALA A 678 35.50 3.99 -12.60
N LYS A 679 34.25 4.08 -13.05
CA LYS A 679 33.89 3.98 -14.46
C LYS A 679 34.38 5.16 -15.29
N LEU A 680 34.24 6.39 -14.80
CA LEU A 680 34.68 7.60 -15.51
C LEU A 680 36.22 7.72 -15.56
N GLU A 681 36.93 7.32 -14.50
CA GLU A 681 38.40 7.31 -14.45
C GLU A 681 39.04 6.26 -15.36
N ASN A 682 38.43 5.09 -15.51
CA ASN A 682 38.92 4.01 -16.40
C ASN A 682 39.06 4.46 -17.86
N ARG A 683 38.31 5.47 -18.30
CA ARG A 683 38.42 6.04 -19.66
C ARG A 683 39.52 7.10 -19.80
N ARG A 684 39.90 7.76 -18.71
CA ARG A 684 40.92 8.82 -18.74
C ARG A 684 42.34 8.30 -18.74
N LYS A 685 42.53 7.05 -18.29
CA LYS A 685 43.83 6.42 -18.23
C LYS A 685 43.85 5.19 -19.14
N GLU A 686 44.37 5.35 -20.35
CA GLU A 686 44.66 4.21 -21.22
C GLU A 686 45.74 3.32 -20.57
N GLY A 687 45.34 2.14 -20.11
CA GLY A 687 46.30 1.08 -19.76
C GLY A 687 46.14 0.37 -18.41
N SER A 688 45.37 0.87 -17.46
CA SER A 688 45.13 0.16 -16.17
C SER A 688 43.76 0.54 -15.60
N PRO A 689 42.88 -0.44 -15.30
CA PRO A 689 41.60 -0.11 -14.71
C PRO A 689 41.80 0.53 -13.34
N SER A 690 41.15 1.70 -13.12
CA SER A 690 41.15 2.34 -11.80
C SER A 690 40.31 1.50 -10.85
N PRO A 691 40.87 1.01 -9.73
CA PRO A 691 40.09 0.17 -8.83
C PRO A 691 38.97 0.96 -8.17
N PHE A 692 37.88 0.28 -7.89
CA PHE A 692 36.84 0.74 -6.97
C PHE A 692 37.51 1.04 -5.60
N LYS A 693 37.44 2.31 -5.14
CA LYS A 693 38.13 2.73 -3.93
C LYS A 693 37.42 2.29 -2.65
N ALA A 694 37.38 1.00 -2.38
CA ALA A 694 36.73 0.40 -1.21
C ALA A 694 37.26 0.97 0.13
N SER A 695 38.53 1.35 0.19
CA SER A 695 39.13 1.96 1.38
C SER A 695 38.44 3.24 1.84
N VAL A 696 37.84 4.03 0.93
CA VAL A 696 37.12 5.26 1.25
C VAL A 696 35.82 4.93 1.99
N TYR A 697 35.08 3.91 1.55
CA TYR A 697 33.88 3.47 2.25
C TYR A 697 34.20 2.84 3.61
N SER A 698 35.30 2.07 3.73
CA SER A 698 35.72 1.56 5.03
C SER A 698 36.12 2.68 6.01
N GLN A 699 36.76 3.74 5.51
CA GLN A 699 37.04 4.94 6.32
C GLN A 699 35.72 5.67 6.74
N PHE A 700 34.76 5.76 5.84
CA PHE A 700 33.43 6.29 6.17
C PHE A 700 32.78 5.50 7.31
N CYS A 701 32.77 4.16 7.23
CA CYS A 701 32.24 3.32 8.31
C CYS A 701 32.98 3.56 9.64
N ALA A 702 34.29 3.70 9.61
CA ALA A 702 35.07 4.03 10.81
C ALA A 702 34.74 5.41 11.39
N MET A 703 34.41 6.40 10.55
CA MET A 703 34.02 7.76 10.99
C MET A 703 32.67 7.77 11.71
N ILE A 704 31.72 6.93 11.27
CA ILE A 704 30.38 6.82 11.90
C ILE A 704 30.35 5.77 13.03
N ASN A 705 31.51 5.21 13.41
CA ASN A 705 31.67 4.15 14.41
C ASN A 705 30.79 2.91 14.14
N SER A 706 30.57 2.55 12.88
CA SER A 706 29.81 1.37 12.48
C SER A 706 30.75 0.31 11.85
N PRO A 707 30.60 -0.98 12.20
CA PRO A 707 31.32 -2.06 11.52
C PRO A 707 30.95 -2.11 10.03
N VAL A 708 31.93 -2.32 9.15
CA VAL A 708 31.71 -2.39 7.70
C VAL A 708 30.63 -3.40 7.33
N LYS A 709 30.61 -4.58 7.96
CA LYS A 709 29.61 -5.62 7.72
C LYS A 709 28.18 -5.12 7.98
N THR A 710 27.96 -4.48 9.13
CA THR A 710 26.64 -3.98 9.54
C THR A 710 26.17 -2.81 8.67
N GLN A 711 27.07 -1.85 8.43
CA GLN A 711 26.75 -0.68 7.62
C GLN A 711 26.48 -1.04 6.17
N LEU A 712 27.30 -1.93 5.59
CA LEU A 712 27.13 -2.38 4.21
C LEU A 712 25.77 -3.08 4.01
N LYS A 713 25.34 -3.91 4.97
CA LYS A 713 23.99 -4.53 4.94
C LYS A 713 22.88 -3.48 4.92
N LEU A 714 22.95 -2.47 5.81
CA LEU A 714 21.96 -1.40 5.89
C LEU A 714 21.93 -0.55 4.60
N ASP A 715 23.09 -0.21 4.08
CA ASP A 715 23.22 0.59 2.87
C ASP A 715 22.75 -0.18 1.63
N LEU A 716 23.03 -1.48 1.55
CA LEU A 716 22.55 -2.33 0.44
C LEU A 716 21.04 -2.56 0.51
N ASP A 717 20.47 -2.81 1.69
CA ASP A 717 19.02 -2.89 1.90
C ASP A 717 18.32 -1.59 1.46
N SER A 718 18.89 -0.45 1.81
CA SER A 718 18.35 0.85 1.41
C SER A 718 18.51 1.13 -0.09
N LEU A 719 19.63 0.72 -0.67
CA LEU A 719 19.91 0.90 -2.10
C LEU A 719 19.01 0.01 -2.97
N GLU A 720 18.80 -1.24 -2.55
CA GLU A 720 17.89 -2.18 -3.21
C GLU A 720 16.50 -1.57 -3.35
N LYS A 721 15.94 -1.05 -2.24
CA LYS A 721 14.64 -0.39 -2.19
C LYS A 721 14.55 0.90 -3.03
N THR A 722 15.68 1.60 -3.17
CA THR A 722 15.74 2.87 -3.91
C THR A 722 15.97 2.65 -5.40
N SER A 723 16.88 1.76 -5.79
CA SER A 723 17.23 1.47 -7.18
C SER A 723 17.88 0.09 -7.33
N LEU A 724 17.04 -0.92 -7.61
CA LEU A 724 17.47 -2.29 -7.88
C LEU A 724 18.54 -2.36 -8.98
N HIS A 725 18.37 -1.58 -10.05
CA HIS A 725 19.33 -1.54 -11.15
C HIS A 725 20.72 -1.03 -10.71
N THR A 726 20.78 -0.06 -9.81
CA THR A 726 22.05 0.44 -9.28
C THR A 726 22.65 -0.54 -8.28
N PHE A 727 21.81 -1.17 -7.45
CA PHE A 727 22.21 -2.24 -6.54
C PHE A 727 22.92 -3.38 -7.31
N LEU A 728 22.27 -3.93 -8.34
CA LEU A 728 22.85 -5.00 -9.17
C LEU A 728 24.14 -4.57 -9.89
N TRP A 729 24.24 -3.29 -10.28
CA TRP A 729 25.41 -2.77 -10.96
C TRP A 729 26.64 -2.64 -10.06
N ILE A 730 26.45 -2.39 -8.76
CA ILE A 730 27.55 -2.22 -7.78
C ILE A 730 28.02 -3.58 -7.22
N LEU A 731 27.15 -4.58 -7.12
CA LEU A 731 27.42 -5.86 -6.49
C LEU A 731 28.74 -6.52 -6.92
N PRO A 732 29.08 -6.62 -8.22
CA PRO A 732 30.32 -7.29 -8.62
C PRO A 732 31.60 -6.68 -8.02
N ASP A 733 31.62 -5.34 -7.86
CA ASP A 733 32.77 -4.67 -7.25
C ASP A 733 32.80 -4.91 -5.75
N LEU A 734 31.67 -4.93 -5.08
CA LEU A 734 31.60 -5.20 -3.65
C LEU A 734 32.02 -6.65 -3.32
N TYR A 735 31.57 -7.63 -4.09
CA TYR A 735 32.02 -9.02 -3.92
C TYR A 735 33.53 -9.21 -4.20
N LYS A 736 34.08 -8.39 -5.09
CA LYS A 736 35.51 -8.39 -5.38
C LYS A 736 36.33 -7.76 -4.26
N GLU A 737 35.90 -6.63 -3.72
CA GLU A 737 36.68 -5.82 -2.78
C GLU A 737 36.43 -6.20 -1.32
N TYR A 738 35.24 -6.67 -0.95
CA TYR A 738 34.86 -7.07 0.40
C TYR A 738 34.57 -8.57 0.52
N LYS A 739 35.47 -9.39 -0.04
CA LYS A 739 35.31 -10.86 -0.09
C LYS A 739 34.91 -11.45 1.26
N ASP A 740 35.60 -11.10 2.32
CA ASP A 740 35.39 -11.65 3.68
C ASP A 740 34.03 -11.26 4.30
N VAL A 741 33.39 -10.23 3.77
CA VAL A 741 32.09 -9.73 4.25
C VAL A 741 30.95 -10.20 3.35
N MET A 742 31.19 -10.30 2.05
CA MET A 742 30.16 -10.52 1.03
C MET A 742 29.96 -11.99 0.69
N ILE A 743 31.06 -12.76 0.54
CA ILE A 743 30.97 -14.17 0.13
C ILE A 743 30.34 -15.00 1.23
N ASN A 744 29.41 -15.87 0.87
CA ASN A 744 28.62 -16.69 1.79
C ASN A 744 27.83 -15.91 2.86
N ASN A 745 27.57 -14.65 2.64
CA ASN A 745 26.78 -13.84 3.56
C ASN A 745 25.30 -14.01 3.27
N THR A 746 24.63 -14.79 4.11
CA THR A 746 23.22 -15.16 3.99
C THR A 746 22.27 -13.96 4.02
N ASP A 747 22.55 -12.96 4.84
CA ASP A 747 21.79 -11.71 4.90
C ASP A 747 21.77 -10.96 3.55
N ILE A 748 22.93 -10.89 2.88
CA ILE A 748 23.05 -10.20 1.59
C ILE A 748 22.49 -11.04 0.46
N ILE A 749 22.67 -12.36 0.53
CA ILE A 749 22.08 -13.30 -0.42
C ILE A 749 20.55 -13.24 -0.35
N SER A 750 19.97 -13.21 0.85
CA SER A 750 18.52 -13.09 1.06
C SER A 750 17.96 -11.78 0.47
N LEU A 751 18.61 -10.63 0.74
CA LEU A 751 18.25 -9.36 0.11
C LEU A 751 18.26 -9.45 -1.41
N PHE A 752 19.29 -10.11 -1.96
CA PHE A 752 19.46 -10.24 -3.39
C PHE A 752 18.38 -11.13 -4.02
N VAL A 753 18.16 -12.34 -3.48
CA VAL A 753 17.17 -13.29 -4.07
C VAL A 753 15.73 -12.81 -3.87
N GLY A 754 15.46 -12.07 -2.81
CA GLY A 754 14.13 -11.48 -2.54
C GLY A 754 13.77 -10.32 -3.48
N ALA A 755 14.77 -9.63 -4.03
CA ALA A 755 14.58 -8.45 -4.86
C ALA A 755 14.64 -8.72 -6.38
N ILE A 756 15.28 -9.82 -6.79
CA ILE A 756 15.60 -10.07 -8.20
C ILE A 756 14.39 -10.63 -8.97
N ASP A 757 14.16 -10.09 -10.18
CA ASP A 757 13.21 -10.63 -11.13
C ASP A 757 13.86 -11.60 -12.14
N ALA A 758 13.06 -12.32 -12.92
CA ALA A 758 13.53 -13.32 -13.87
C ALA A 758 14.47 -12.76 -14.96
N LYS A 759 14.30 -11.48 -15.33
CA LYS A 759 15.16 -10.82 -16.32
C LYS A 759 16.51 -10.50 -15.74
N ASN A 760 16.54 -9.91 -14.58
CA ASN A 760 17.75 -9.54 -13.87
C ASN A 760 18.52 -10.79 -13.39
N LEU A 761 17.82 -11.86 -12.99
CA LEU A 761 18.42 -13.15 -12.64
C LEU A 761 19.27 -13.69 -13.77
N ARG A 762 18.78 -13.65 -15.01
CA ARG A 762 19.53 -14.11 -16.19
C ARG A 762 20.83 -13.31 -16.36
N ASP A 763 20.80 -12.01 -16.19
CA ASP A 763 21.97 -11.15 -16.37
C ASP A 763 23.01 -11.36 -15.26
N VAL A 764 22.53 -11.67 -14.06
CA VAL A 764 23.40 -12.04 -12.92
C VAL A 764 24.00 -13.42 -13.13
N ILE A 765 23.24 -14.44 -13.53
CA ILE A 765 23.75 -15.77 -13.88
C ILE A 765 24.84 -15.64 -14.95
N PHE A 766 24.64 -14.81 -15.95
CA PHE A 766 25.65 -14.54 -16.96
C PHE A 766 26.93 -13.91 -16.37
N SER A 767 26.79 -13.01 -15.40
CA SER A 767 27.94 -12.41 -14.71
C SER A 767 28.69 -13.42 -13.83
N VAL A 768 27.94 -14.33 -13.19
CA VAL A 768 28.51 -15.45 -12.41
C VAL A 768 29.27 -16.41 -13.33
N THR A 769 28.68 -16.86 -14.41
CA THR A 769 29.31 -17.81 -15.37
C THR A 769 30.53 -17.21 -16.06
N GLN A 770 30.62 -15.87 -16.18
CA GLN A 770 31.81 -15.17 -16.68
C GLN A 770 32.88 -14.95 -15.59
N GLY A 771 32.66 -15.41 -14.38
CA GLY A 771 33.59 -15.17 -13.25
C GLY A 771 33.68 -13.72 -12.79
N LYS A 772 32.78 -12.85 -13.23
CA LYS A 772 32.75 -11.44 -12.81
C LYS A 772 32.13 -11.24 -11.44
N LEU A 773 31.31 -12.19 -11.01
CA LEU A 773 30.59 -12.17 -9.73
C LEU A 773 30.76 -13.52 -9.04
N VAL A 774 31.48 -13.54 -7.92
CA VAL A 774 31.72 -14.75 -7.11
C VAL A 774 30.96 -14.55 -5.80
N MET A 775 29.83 -15.24 -5.63
CA MET A 775 28.95 -15.08 -4.46
C MET A 775 29.19 -16.14 -3.39
N PHE A 776 29.67 -17.32 -3.79
CA PHE A 776 29.83 -18.48 -2.93
C PHE A 776 31.27 -18.98 -2.89
N SER A 777 31.69 -19.55 -1.78
CA SER A 777 32.92 -20.29 -1.60
C SER A 777 32.66 -21.63 -0.93
N ASN A 778 33.61 -22.57 -1.04
CA ASN A 778 33.46 -23.89 -0.40
C ASN A 778 33.47 -23.88 1.12
N GLU A 779 33.91 -22.78 1.72
CA GLU A 779 33.90 -22.61 3.18
C GLU A 779 32.48 -22.27 3.63
N ASN A 780 31.94 -23.00 4.62
CA ASN A 780 30.62 -22.77 5.22
C ASN A 780 29.41 -22.78 4.25
N ILE A 781 29.58 -23.32 3.03
CA ILE A 781 28.49 -23.37 2.04
C ILE A 781 27.28 -24.17 2.55
N ILE A 782 27.51 -25.17 3.37
CA ILE A 782 26.44 -26.01 3.96
C ILE A 782 25.54 -25.20 4.89
N ASP A 783 26.12 -24.29 5.67
CA ASP A 783 25.35 -23.42 6.55
C ASP A 783 24.52 -22.42 5.72
N VAL A 784 25.08 -21.89 4.63
CA VAL A 784 24.35 -21.03 3.69
C VAL A 784 23.17 -21.77 3.05
N ILE A 785 23.37 -23.03 2.65
CA ILE A 785 22.29 -23.84 2.09
C ILE A 785 21.23 -24.11 3.16
N ARG A 786 21.61 -24.40 4.39
CA ARG A 786 20.66 -24.64 5.48
C ARG A 786 19.81 -23.41 5.77
N GLU A 787 20.42 -22.22 5.85
CA GLU A 787 19.68 -20.99 6.02
C GLU A 787 18.77 -20.67 4.83
N SER A 788 19.16 -21.05 3.59
CA SER A 788 18.33 -20.84 2.40
C SER A 788 17.04 -21.69 2.38
N LEU A 789 16.92 -22.71 3.22
CA LEU A 789 15.69 -23.50 3.33
C LEU A 789 14.51 -22.70 3.90
N GLU A 790 14.79 -21.60 4.58
CA GLU A 790 13.76 -20.67 5.09
C GLU A 790 13.22 -19.72 4.01
N TYR A 791 13.84 -19.66 2.82
CA TYR A 791 13.44 -18.76 1.74
C TYR A 791 12.11 -19.20 1.11
N GLU A 792 11.35 -18.23 0.58
CA GLU A 792 10.17 -18.51 -0.23
C GLU A 792 10.51 -19.29 -1.51
N THR A 793 9.54 -19.98 -2.10
CA THR A 793 9.75 -20.88 -3.25
C THR A 793 10.50 -20.23 -4.42
N TYR A 794 10.17 -18.98 -4.77
CA TYR A 794 10.85 -18.27 -5.85
C TYR A 794 12.29 -17.85 -5.47
N GLU A 795 12.50 -17.48 -4.22
CA GLU A 795 13.83 -17.15 -3.69
C GLU A 795 14.71 -18.38 -3.66
N GLN A 796 14.18 -19.54 -3.25
CA GLN A 796 14.87 -20.83 -3.33
C GLN A 796 15.26 -21.15 -4.78
N PHE A 797 14.34 -20.97 -5.73
CA PHE A 797 14.64 -21.14 -7.15
C PHE A 797 15.82 -20.24 -7.58
N CYS A 798 15.77 -18.95 -7.30
CA CYS A 798 16.85 -18.02 -7.62
C CYS A 798 18.18 -18.44 -6.98
N PHE A 799 18.16 -18.78 -5.70
CA PHE A 799 19.33 -19.24 -4.97
C PHE A 799 19.98 -20.48 -5.62
N TRP A 800 19.19 -21.51 -5.93
CA TRP A 800 19.72 -22.73 -6.55
C TRP A 800 20.20 -22.50 -7.98
N GLN A 801 19.59 -21.60 -8.74
CA GLN A 801 20.10 -21.21 -10.05
C GLN A 801 21.49 -20.53 -9.95
N LEU A 802 21.70 -19.73 -8.90
CA LEU A 802 23.00 -19.11 -8.64
C LEU A 802 24.06 -20.15 -8.21
N ILE A 803 23.69 -21.10 -7.35
CA ILE A 803 24.57 -22.24 -6.97
C ILE A 803 24.97 -23.03 -8.23
N GLN A 804 24.02 -23.38 -9.09
CA GLN A 804 24.27 -24.09 -10.36
C GLN A 804 25.21 -23.29 -11.28
N ALA A 805 25.02 -21.99 -11.37
CA ALA A 805 25.84 -21.13 -12.19
C ALA A 805 27.32 -21.10 -11.75
N HIS A 806 27.57 -21.29 -10.46
CA HIS A 806 28.94 -21.39 -9.91
C HIS A 806 29.56 -22.80 -10.13
N ASP A 807 28.74 -23.84 -10.31
CA ASP A 807 29.19 -25.24 -10.42
C ASP A 807 29.38 -25.67 -11.89
N VAL A 808 28.98 -24.87 -12.87
CA VAL A 808 29.15 -25.22 -14.29
C VAL A 808 30.61 -25.13 -14.66
N PRO A 809 31.28 -26.25 -15.04
CA PRO A 809 32.65 -26.19 -15.56
C PRO A 809 32.63 -25.48 -16.91
N LEU A 810 33.30 -24.33 -17.03
CA LEU A 810 33.54 -23.61 -18.28
C LEU A 810 34.50 -24.39 -19.20
N GLY A 811 34.07 -25.58 -19.63
CA GLY A 811 34.87 -26.50 -20.45
C GLY A 811 34.87 -26.16 -21.92
N SER A 812 35.09 -24.93 -22.37
CA SER A 812 35.45 -24.68 -23.78
C SER A 812 35.96 -23.27 -24.12
N PHE A 813 36.05 -22.35 -23.16
CA PHE A 813 36.74 -21.07 -23.40
C PHE A 813 38.01 -21.00 -22.56
N GLN A 814 39.17 -21.15 -23.20
CA GLN A 814 40.46 -20.85 -22.61
C GLN A 814 40.57 -19.36 -22.28
N ILE A 815 40.03 -18.97 -21.13
CA ILE A 815 40.43 -17.74 -20.46
C ILE A 815 41.18 -18.18 -19.21
N HIS A 816 42.49 -17.89 -19.19
CA HIS A 816 43.32 -18.08 -18.02
C HIS A 816 42.81 -17.22 -16.85
N CYS A 817 41.83 -17.75 -16.12
CA CYS A 817 41.48 -17.31 -14.78
C CYS A 817 41.84 -18.47 -13.83
N ASN A 818 43.06 -18.42 -13.31
CA ASN A 818 43.59 -19.45 -12.43
C ASN A 818 42.97 -19.50 -11.03
N ASP A 819 41.89 -18.79 -10.78
CA ASP A 819 41.24 -18.68 -9.44
C ASP A 819 39.71 -18.74 -9.47
N LEU A 820 39.09 -19.36 -10.48
CA LEU A 820 37.66 -19.67 -10.41
C LEU A 820 37.48 -20.87 -9.48
N LEU A 821 37.07 -20.57 -8.26
CA LEU A 821 36.60 -21.53 -7.27
C LEU A 821 35.36 -22.27 -7.81
N HIS A 822 35.58 -23.48 -8.37
CA HIS A 822 34.51 -24.41 -8.63
C HIS A 822 33.90 -24.82 -7.28
N LEU A 823 32.62 -24.58 -7.12
CA LEU A 823 31.85 -25.07 -5.99
C LEU A 823 31.71 -26.58 -6.16
N HIS A 824 32.55 -27.37 -5.51
CA HIS A 824 32.40 -28.81 -5.45
C HIS A 824 31.39 -29.19 -4.37
N LEU A 825 30.11 -29.16 -4.73
CA LEU A 825 29.04 -29.73 -3.90
C LEU A 825 29.00 -31.24 -4.21
N SER A 826 29.62 -32.02 -3.33
CA SER A 826 29.46 -33.48 -3.35
C SER A 826 28.28 -33.90 -2.46
N ILE A 827 27.67 -35.03 -2.79
CA ILE A 827 26.55 -35.59 -2.00
C ILE A 827 26.95 -35.80 -0.54
N THR A 828 28.20 -36.20 -0.29
CA THR A 828 28.73 -36.38 1.07
C THR A 828 28.67 -35.11 1.91
N LYS A 829 28.74 -33.92 1.30
CA LYS A 829 28.55 -32.63 1.99
C LYS A 829 27.09 -32.28 2.24
N LEU A 830 26.17 -32.85 1.47
CA LEU A 830 24.74 -32.58 1.57
C LEU A 830 23.98 -33.60 2.42
N GLU A 831 24.62 -34.70 2.85
CA GLU A 831 24.00 -35.77 3.65
C GLU A 831 23.32 -35.24 4.92
N ASP A 832 23.95 -34.27 5.58
CA ASP A 832 23.40 -33.67 6.80
C ASP A 832 22.11 -32.87 6.54
N ILE A 833 21.98 -32.26 5.36
CA ILE A 833 20.82 -31.44 4.97
C ILE A 833 19.69 -32.30 4.42
N ILE A 834 19.99 -33.42 3.77
CA ILE A 834 18.97 -34.29 3.15
C ILE A 834 17.90 -34.76 4.13
N SER A 835 18.26 -34.95 5.41
CA SER A 835 17.30 -35.30 6.46
C SER A 835 16.34 -34.19 6.85
N GLU A 836 16.72 -32.92 6.63
CA GLU A 836 15.95 -31.72 6.97
C GLU A 836 15.01 -31.28 5.82
N LEU A 837 15.25 -31.77 4.59
CA LEU A 837 14.49 -31.35 3.41
C LEU A 837 13.05 -31.91 3.39
N ASP A 838 12.07 -31.07 3.17
CA ASP A 838 10.67 -31.42 2.92
C ASP A 838 10.36 -31.35 1.42
N ALA A 839 9.71 -32.39 0.89
CA ALA A 839 9.43 -32.47 -0.54
C ALA A 839 8.41 -31.43 -1.05
N SER A 840 7.61 -30.86 -0.16
CA SER A 840 6.60 -29.84 -0.51
C SER A 840 7.11 -28.42 -0.37
N LEU A 841 8.07 -28.21 0.53
CA LEU A 841 8.61 -26.87 0.82
C LEU A 841 9.92 -26.59 0.09
N HIS A 842 10.75 -27.62 -0.15
CA HIS A 842 12.12 -27.51 -0.67
C HIS A 842 12.28 -28.19 -2.03
N ALA A 843 11.28 -28.07 -2.91
CA ALA A 843 11.26 -28.77 -4.20
C ALA A 843 12.48 -28.43 -5.08
N GLU A 844 12.95 -27.20 -5.07
CA GLU A 844 14.11 -26.75 -5.85
C GLU A 844 15.43 -27.36 -5.33
N ALA A 845 15.63 -27.37 -4.00
CA ALA A 845 16.78 -28.01 -3.37
C ALA A 845 16.82 -29.51 -3.69
N LEU A 846 15.68 -30.20 -3.56
CA LEU A 846 15.57 -31.62 -3.88
C LEU A 846 15.81 -31.90 -5.37
N THR A 847 15.33 -31.06 -6.26
CA THR A 847 15.55 -31.17 -7.71
C THR A 847 17.05 -31.07 -8.03
N TYR A 848 17.75 -30.10 -7.44
CA TYR A 848 19.18 -29.96 -7.62
C TYR A 848 19.98 -31.15 -7.07
N ILE A 849 19.64 -31.65 -5.89
CA ILE A 849 20.26 -32.85 -5.29
C ILE A 849 20.02 -34.09 -6.15
N LEU A 850 18.83 -34.25 -6.73
CA LEU A 850 18.54 -35.35 -7.67
C LEU A 850 19.40 -35.25 -8.94
N LEU A 851 19.65 -34.05 -9.44
CA LEU A 851 20.54 -33.83 -10.59
C LEU A 851 22.00 -34.20 -10.28
N LEU A 852 22.48 -33.90 -9.07
CA LEU A 852 23.79 -34.33 -8.61
C LEU A 852 23.87 -35.86 -8.46
N LEU A 853 22.86 -36.46 -7.83
CA LEU A 853 22.76 -37.93 -7.66
C LEU A 853 22.79 -38.69 -8.99
N LYS A 854 22.25 -38.13 -10.05
CA LYS A 854 22.23 -38.77 -11.38
C LYS A 854 23.63 -39.12 -11.91
N ASN A 855 24.65 -38.40 -11.48
CA ASN A 855 26.03 -38.53 -11.99
C ASN A 855 26.96 -39.22 -10.98
N GLU A 856 26.52 -39.50 -9.75
CA GLU A 856 27.34 -40.13 -8.70
C GLU A 856 26.85 -41.52 -8.36
N LYS A 857 27.78 -42.40 -7.94
CA LYS A 857 27.43 -43.73 -7.43
C LYS A 857 26.87 -43.61 -6.01
N PRO A 858 25.76 -44.32 -5.69
CA PRO A 858 25.19 -44.31 -4.35
C PRO A 858 26.19 -44.80 -3.31
N SER A 859 26.41 -43.99 -2.25
CA SER A 859 27.23 -44.39 -1.10
C SER A 859 26.41 -45.11 -0.04
N THR A 860 27.03 -45.89 0.81
CA THR A 860 26.36 -46.52 1.96
C THR A 860 25.80 -45.51 2.94
N ASP A 861 26.40 -44.34 3.03
CA ASP A 861 26.03 -43.28 3.97
C ASP A 861 24.84 -42.49 3.40
N LEU A 862 24.79 -42.27 2.10
CA LEU A 862 23.60 -41.72 1.42
C LEU A 862 22.37 -42.63 1.63
N VAL A 863 22.54 -43.95 1.48
CA VAL A 863 21.44 -44.90 1.69
C VAL A 863 20.99 -44.87 3.16
N LYS A 864 21.87 -44.78 4.14
CA LYS A 864 21.53 -44.63 5.54
C LYS A 864 20.80 -43.32 5.79
N CYS A 865 21.25 -42.21 5.21
CA CYS A 865 20.62 -40.92 5.34
C CYS A 865 19.18 -40.92 4.76
N LEU A 866 19.01 -41.49 3.57
CA LEU A 866 17.69 -41.68 2.96
C LEU A 866 16.74 -42.56 3.79
N LEU A 867 17.27 -43.60 4.41
CA LEU A 867 16.48 -44.51 5.28
C LEU A 867 16.15 -43.86 6.64
N SER A 868 16.97 -42.92 7.11
CA SER A 868 16.73 -42.16 8.34
C SER A 868 15.65 -41.09 8.23
N ARG A 869 15.27 -40.70 7.02
CA ARG A 869 14.17 -39.77 6.81
C ARG A 869 12.87 -40.39 7.35
N GLU A 870 12.27 -39.79 8.33
CA GLU A 870 10.99 -40.21 8.89
C GLU A 870 9.90 -40.16 7.83
N CYS A 871 9.59 -41.35 7.27
CA CYS A 871 8.42 -41.53 6.43
C CYS A 871 7.17 -41.47 7.30
N LYS A 872 6.66 -40.29 7.61
CA LYS A 872 5.32 -40.14 8.24
C LYS A 872 4.24 -40.56 7.26
N ASN A 873 3.98 -41.87 7.17
CA ASN A 873 2.84 -42.52 6.53
C ASN A 873 2.60 -42.34 5.02
N LYS A 874 3.53 -41.77 4.23
CA LYS A 874 3.52 -41.86 2.75
C LYS A 874 4.94 -42.06 2.28
N ALA A 875 5.12 -42.95 1.29
CA ALA A 875 6.41 -43.11 0.62
C ALA A 875 6.90 -41.71 0.16
N ASP A 876 8.01 -41.25 0.75
CA ASP A 876 8.61 -39.97 0.42
C ASP A 876 8.91 -39.96 -1.09
N SER A 877 8.33 -39.03 -1.80
CA SER A 877 8.47 -38.89 -3.27
C SER A 877 9.94 -38.72 -3.69
N PHE A 878 10.76 -38.10 -2.84
CA PHE A 878 12.20 -37.95 -3.05
C PHE A 878 12.92 -39.29 -2.97
N VAL A 879 12.66 -40.09 -1.92
CA VAL A 879 13.24 -41.42 -1.76
C VAL A 879 12.84 -42.34 -2.93
N ILE A 880 11.59 -42.27 -3.37
CA ILE A 880 11.10 -43.04 -4.54
C ILE A 880 11.84 -42.60 -5.81
N CYS A 881 12.02 -41.30 -6.01
CA CYS A 881 12.75 -40.77 -7.15
C CYS A 881 14.22 -41.21 -7.16
N VAL A 882 14.89 -41.13 -6.01
CA VAL A 882 16.28 -41.65 -5.87
C VAL A 882 16.37 -43.14 -6.19
N LEU A 883 15.50 -43.95 -5.59
CA LEU A 883 15.49 -45.42 -5.82
C LEU A 883 15.11 -45.81 -7.24
N ARG A 884 14.39 -44.98 -7.98
CA ARG A 884 14.05 -45.26 -9.40
C ARG A 884 15.18 -44.89 -10.36
N ASN A 885 16.03 -43.91 -9.98
CA ASN A 885 17.10 -43.42 -10.84
C ASN A 885 18.44 -44.11 -10.61
N HIS A 886 18.56 -44.90 -9.55
CA HIS A 886 19.68 -45.79 -9.20
C HIS A 886 19.30 -47.25 -9.21
#